data_dd00efa7c4a6f9fb5c0c930be518d7f8
#
_entry.id   dd00efa7c4a6f9fb5c0c930be518d7f8
#
_cell.length_a   1.000
_cell.length_b   1.000
_cell.length_c   1.000
_cell.angle_alpha   90.00
_cell.angle_beta   90.00
_cell.angle_gamma   90.00
#
_symmetry.space_group_name_H-M   'P 1'
#
loop_
_entity.id
_entity.type
_entity.pdbx_description
1 polymer ?
#
loop_
_entity_poly.entity_id
_entity_poly.type
_entity_poly.pdbx_seq_one_letter_code
_entity_poly.pdbx_strand_id
1 'polypeptide(L)'
;MVMGHTTPLTLLCVILLFATPSHSIDVHPQDRISLSMFRSSLPNPNQSLPSWVGSNCTSWSGITCDNRTGRVLSINLTSMNLSGKIHPSLCYLSYLNKLGLSHNNFTSPLPECFGNLLNLRAIDLSHNRLHGGIPDSFMRLRHLTELVLSGNPDLGGPLPAWIGNFSANLERLHLGFCSFSGGIPESLLYLKSLKYLDLENNLLSGNLVNFQQPLVLLNLASNQFAGTLPCFAASVQSLTVLNLSNNSIVGGLPACIASFQALTHLNLSGNHLKYRIYPRLVFSEKLLVLDLSNNALSGPIPCKIAETTEKLGLVLLDLSHNQFSGEIPVKITELKSLQALFLSHNLLSGEIPARIGNLTYLQVIDLSHNSLSGTIPFSIVGCFQLYALILTNNNLSGVIQPEFDALDILRILDISNNRFSGAIPLTLAGCKSLEIVDFSSNELSGSLNDAITKWTNLRYLSLAQNKFSGNLPSWLFTFNAIEMMDFSHNKFTGFIPDINFKGSLIFNTRNVTVKEPLVAARKVQLRVSAVVSDSNQLSFTYDLSSMVGIDLSSNSLHGEIPRGLFGLAGLEYLNLSCNFLYGQLPGLQKMHSLKALDLSHNSLSGHIPGNISSLQDLSILNLSYNCFSGYVPQKQGYGRFPGAFAGNPDLCMETSSGVCDDGRTQSAQGSSFSEDRMDGPISVGIFFISAFVSFDFGVVVLFCSARARNYILQTKV
;
A
#
# COMPACT_ATOMS: atom_id res chain seq x y z
N MET A 1 84.51 -29.43 -0.58
CA MET A 1 85.56 -29.46 -1.60
C MET A 1 84.94 -29.11 -2.92
N VAL A 2 85.39 -28.02 -3.47
CA VAL A 2 85.43 -27.56 -4.86
C VAL A 2 84.11 -27.16 -5.56
N MET A 3 84.07 -25.89 -5.75
CA MET A 3 83.37 -24.99 -6.66
C MET A 3 83.25 -25.49 -8.09
N GLY A 4 82.20 -25.09 -8.75
CA GLY A 4 82.02 -25.07 -10.16
C GLY A 4 80.92 -24.07 -10.57
N HIS A 5 81.33 -22.85 -10.87
CA HIS A 5 80.50 -21.81 -11.43
C HIS A 5 80.09 -22.17 -12.89
N THR A 6 78.78 -22.09 -13.18
CA THR A 6 78.30 -21.87 -14.52
C THR A 6 77.17 -20.87 -14.55
N THR A 7 77.38 -19.76 -15.19
CA THR A 7 76.53 -18.65 -15.49
C THR A 7 75.27 -19.06 -16.28
N PRO A 8 74.10 -18.56 -15.95
CA PRO A 8 72.92 -18.76 -16.78
C PRO A 8 72.91 -17.73 -17.93
N LEU A 9 72.82 -18.24 -19.11
CA LEU A 9 72.50 -17.52 -20.32
C LEU A 9 71.05 -16.97 -20.17
N THR A 10 70.93 -15.67 -20.15
CA THR A 10 69.65 -14.97 -20.21
C THR A 10 69.06 -15.11 -21.61
N LEU A 11 68.12 -16.01 -21.77
CA LEU A 11 67.34 -16.12 -23.02
C LEU A 11 66.28 -14.98 -22.97
N LEU A 12 66.58 -13.91 -23.72
CA LEU A 12 65.70 -12.79 -23.95
C LEU A 12 64.56 -13.24 -24.89
N CYS A 13 63.46 -13.81 -24.36
CA CYS A 13 62.24 -14.01 -25.12
C CYS A 13 61.62 -12.63 -25.37
N VAL A 14 61.86 -12.07 -26.53
CA VAL A 14 61.06 -10.97 -27.07
C VAL A 14 59.67 -11.51 -27.38
N ILE A 15 58.75 -11.33 -26.44
CA ILE A 15 57.32 -11.50 -26.71
C ILE A 15 56.93 -10.33 -27.60
N LEU A 16 56.97 -10.53 -28.90
CA LEU A 16 56.21 -9.73 -29.84
C LEU A 16 54.74 -9.91 -29.54
N LEU A 17 54.20 -9.04 -28.68
CA LEU A 17 52.80 -8.76 -28.61
C LEU A 17 52.39 -8.27 -30.00
N PHE A 18 51.90 -9.19 -30.82
CA PHE A 18 51.02 -8.81 -31.92
C PHE A 18 49.78 -8.17 -31.28
N ALA A 19 49.89 -6.87 -31.00
CA ALA A 19 48.70 -6.04 -30.92
C ALA A 19 48.05 -6.15 -32.30
N THR A 20 47.10 -7.04 -32.43
CA THR A 20 46.16 -6.97 -33.54
C THR A 20 45.60 -5.55 -33.51
N PRO A 21 45.82 -4.75 -34.58
CA PRO A 21 45.18 -3.44 -34.62
C PRO A 21 43.70 -3.70 -34.41
N SER A 22 43.12 -3.18 -33.33
CA SER A 22 41.70 -3.09 -33.22
C SER A 22 41.28 -2.24 -34.42
N HIS A 23 40.82 -2.90 -35.50
CA HIS A 23 40.29 -2.20 -36.66
C HIS A 23 39.13 -1.34 -36.12
N SER A 24 39.39 -0.05 -35.94
CA SER A 24 38.39 0.92 -35.68
C SER A 24 37.44 0.94 -36.87
N ILE A 25 36.21 0.52 -36.66
CA ILE A 25 35.22 0.46 -37.72
C ILE A 25 34.52 1.80 -37.75
N ASP A 26 34.71 2.51 -38.85
CA ASP A 26 34.02 3.77 -39.05
C ASP A 26 32.53 3.54 -39.34
N VAL A 27 31.68 4.38 -38.73
CA VAL A 27 30.25 4.41 -39.05
C VAL A 27 30.09 4.76 -40.54
N HIS A 28 29.30 3.99 -41.25
CA HIS A 28 29.01 4.24 -42.65
C HIS A 28 28.55 5.71 -42.85
N PRO A 29 29.09 6.44 -43.90
CA PRO A 29 28.84 7.89 -44.02
C PRO A 29 27.40 8.31 -43.99
N GLN A 30 26.50 7.55 -44.64
CA GLN A 30 25.08 7.83 -44.67
C GLN A 30 24.46 7.66 -43.27
N ASP A 31 24.82 6.61 -42.51
CA ASP A 31 24.31 6.36 -41.16
C ASP A 31 24.86 7.39 -40.18
N ARG A 32 26.11 7.83 -40.36
CA ARG A 32 26.72 8.91 -39.58
C ARG A 32 25.96 10.23 -39.73
N ILE A 33 25.56 10.59 -40.97
CA ILE A 33 24.73 11.79 -41.21
C ILE A 33 23.39 11.65 -40.46
N SER A 34 22.73 10.52 -40.60
CA SER A 34 21.44 10.26 -39.94
C SER A 34 21.51 10.37 -38.44
N LEU A 35 22.53 9.78 -37.79
CA LEU A 35 22.77 9.86 -36.37
C LEU A 35 23.18 11.26 -35.90
N SER A 36 23.97 11.99 -36.72
CA SER A 36 24.32 13.38 -36.43
C SER A 36 23.11 14.30 -36.45
N MET A 37 22.20 14.09 -37.40
CA MET A 37 20.92 14.83 -37.45
C MET A 37 20.03 14.51 -36.23
N PHE A 38 19.95 13.24 -35.83
CA PHE A 38 19.25 12.87 -34.60
C PHE A 38 19.85 13.55 -33.37
N ARG A 39 21.21 13.47 -33.21
CA ARG A 39 21.92 14.12 -32.11
C ARG A 39 21.65 15.63 -32.06
N SER A 40 21.71 16.31 -33.20
CA SER A 40 21.48 17.76 -33.27
C SER A 40 20.06 18.19 -33.00
N SER A 41 19.09 17.26 -33.11
CA SER A 41 17.68 17.53 -32.79
C SER A 41 17.37 17.44 -31.29
N LEU A 42 18.28 16.91 -30.48
CA LEU A 42 18.11 16.80 -29.03
C LEU A 42 18.39 18.14 -28.33
N PRO A 43 17.69 18.45 -27.24
CA PRO A 43 18.10 19.55 -26.37
C PRO A 43 19.50 19.26 -25.79
N ASN A 44 20.41 20.24 -25.86
CA ASN A 44 21.78 20.13 -25.35
C ASN A 44 22.56 18.90 -25.90
N PRO A 45 22.71 18.76 -27.22
CA PRO A 45 23.23 17.54 -27.86
C PRO A 45 24.62 17.13 -27.35
N ASN A 46 25.48 18.09 -26.95
CA ASN A 46 26.83 17.83 -26.45
C ASN A 46 26.85 17.22 -25.04
N GLN A 47 25.81 17.48 -24.22
CA GLN A 47 25.64 16.89 -22.89
C GLN A 47 24.90 15.55 -22.98
N SER A 48 23.92 15.47 -23.87
CA SER A 48 23.07 14.28 -24.02
C SER A 48 23.83 13.09 -24.60
N LEU A 49 24.63 13.30 -25.63
CA LEU A 49 25.43 12.25 -26.32
C LEU A 49 26.86 12.72 -26.53
N PRO A 50 27.67 12.87 -25.47
CA PRO A 50 29.01 13.45 -25.55
C PRO A 50 29.99 12.54 -26.32
N SER A 51 29.78 11.24 -26.32
CA SER A 51 30.64 10.26 -26.99
C SER A 51 30.46 10.20 -28.50
N TRP A 52 29.39 10.80 -29.04
CA TRP A 52 29.11 10.75 -30.48
C TRP A 52 29.91 11.79 -31.27
N VAL A 53 31.23 11.62 -31.26
CA VAL A 53 32.22 12.49 -31.94
C VAL A 53 33.15 11.63 -32.79
N GLY A 54 33.53 12.15 -33.96
CA GLY A 54 34.38 11.42 -34.89
C GLY A 54 33.62 10.44 -35.80
N SER A 55 34.29 9.40 -36.29
CA SER A 55 33.71 8.39 -37.20
C SER A 55 33.71 6.98 -36.63
N ASN A 56 34.48 6.71 -35.58
CA ASN A 56 34.63 5.36 -35.03
C ASN A 56 33.35 4.90 -34.30
N CYS A 57 32.72 3.83 -34.81
CA CYS A 57 31.49 3.27 -34.24
C CYS A 57 31.67 2.83 -32.80
N THR A 58 32.81 2.26 -32.43
CA THR A 58 33.04 1.74 -31.07
C THR A 58 33.14 2.85 -30.02
N SER A 59 33.39 4.09 -30.43
CA SER A 59 33.43 5.26 -29.54
C SER A 59 32.04 5.84 -29.26
N TRP A 60 31.01 5.50 -30.05
CA TRP A 60 29.67 6.04 -29.90
C TRP A 60 28.87 5.16 -28.93
N SER A 61 28.66 5.65 -27.72
CA SER A 61 27.89 4.91 -26.72
C SER A 61 26.52 4.52 -27.23
N GLY A 62 26.16 3.24 -27.06
CA GLY A 62 24.86 2.71 -27.46
C GLY A 62 24.70 2.39 -28.93
N ILE A 63 25.75 2.56 -29.77
CA ILE A 63 25.74 2.20 -31.20
C ILE A 63 26.49 0.90 -31.42
N THR A 64 25.92 0.03 -32.25
CA THR A 64 26.60 -1.19 -32.74
C THR A 64 26.54 -1.22 -34.24
N CYS A 65 27.70 -1.41 -34.91
CA CYS A 65 27.78 -1.46 -36.34
C CYS A 65 28.18 -2.87 -36.85
N ASP A 66 27.86 -3.11 -38.09
CA ASP A 66 28.39 -4.28 -38.85
C ASP A 66 29.89 -4.16 -39.06
N ASN A 67 30.62 -5.22 -38.73
CA ASN A 67 32.09 -5.24 -38.74
C ASN A 67 32.75 -5.13 -40.15
N ARG A 68 31.95 -5.22 -41.20
CA ARG A 68 32.47 -5.17 -42.58
C ARG A 68 32.08 -3.88 -43.30
N THR A 69 30.87 -3.43 -43.06
CA THR A 69 30.27 -2.32 -43.82
C THR A 69 30.16 -1.03 -43.03
N GLY A 70 30.35 -1.06 -41.70
CA GLY A 70 30.15 0.07 -40.81
C GLY A 70 28.66 0.50 -40.69
N ARG A 71 27.72 -0.29 -41.24
CA ARG A 71 26.26 0.02 -41.16
C ARG A 71 25.77 -0.17 -39.72
N VAL A 72 24.94 0.73 -39.26
CA VAL A 72 24.38 0.66 -37.90
C VAL A 72 23.34 -0.46 -37.82
N LEU A 73 23.61 -1.42 -36.92
CA LEU A 73 22.71 -2.56 -36.65
C LEU A 73 21.86 -2.37 -35.41
N SER A 74 22.37 -1.68 -34.40
CA SER A 74 21.65 -1.49 -33.16
C SER A 74 21.88 -0.10 -32.55
N ILE A 75 20.83 0.46 -32.02
CA ILE A 75 20.86 1.67 -31.20
C ILE A 75 20.26 1.27 -29.82
N ASN A 76 21.04 1.52 -28.76
CA ASN A 76 20.57 1.35 -27.38
C ASN A 76 20.93 2.59 -26.56
N LEU A 77 19.98 3.50 -26.40
CA LEU A 77 20.08 4.73 -25.62
C LEU A 77 19.16 4.71 -24.40
N THR A 78 18.95 3.54 -23.82
CA THR A 78 18.11 3.34 -22.63
C THR A 78 18.65 4.13 -21.46
N SER A 79 17.77 4.82 -20.72
CA SER A 79 18.07 5.55 -19.46
C SER A 79 19.14 6.65 -19.62
N MET A 80 19.20 7.30 -20.79
CA MET A 80 20.16 8.39 -21.05
C MET A 80 19.58 9.79 -20.78
N ASN A 81 18.42 9.89 -20.14
CA ASN A 81 17.75 11.16 -19.85
C ASN A 81 17.56 12.05 -21.09
N LEU A 82 17.30 11.43 -22.24
CA LEU A 82 17.06 12.14 -23.50
C LEU A 82 15.65 12.70 -23.53
N SER A 83 15.47 13.84 -24.21
CA SER A 83 14.16 14.50 -24.32
C SER A 83 13.97 15.09 -25.72
N GLY A 84 12.74 15.58 -25.97
CA GLY A 84 12.36 16.15 -27.26
C GLY A 84 11.60 15.15 -28.14
N LYS A 85 11.73 15.28 -29.46
CA LYS A 85 11.04 14.42 -30.42
C LYS A 85 11.94 13.35 -30.97
N ILE A 86 11.43 12.17 -31.25
CA ILE A 86 12.16 11.15 -32.01
C ILE A 86 12.26 11.66 -33.47
N HIS A 87 13.50 12.01 -33.86
CA HIS A 87 13.73 12.64 -35.15
C HIS A 87 13.63 11.63 -36.31
N PRO A 88 12.95 11.95 -37.43
CA PRO A 88 12.79 11.04 -38.57
C PRO A 88 14.08 10.60 -39.25
N SER A 89 15.21 11.25 -38.97
CA SER A 89 16.51 10.81 -39.52
C SER A 89 16.88 9.38 -39.17
N LEU A 90 16.39 8.85 -38.05
CA LEU A 90 16.59 7.44 -37.67
C LEU A 90 16.00 6.48 -38.72
N CYS A 91 15.01 6.91 -39.51
CA CYS A 91 14.42 6.10 -40.58
C CYS A 91 15.31 5.84 -41.77
N TYR A 92 16.43 6.54 -41.90
CA TYR A 92 17.42 6.30 -42.96
C TYR A 92 18.42 5.17 -42.62
N LEU A 93 18.35 4.63 -41.39
CA LEU A 93 19.23 3.53 -40.95
C LEU A 93 18.71 2.18 -41.45
N SER A 94 18.78 1.93 -42.75
CA SER A 94 18.13 0.80 -43.42
C SER A 94 18.60 -0.59 -42.95
N TYR A 95 19.72 -0.70 -42.26
CA TYR A 95 20.27 -1.95 -41.71
C TYR A 95 19.91 -2.14 -40.20
N LEU A 96 19.19 -1.20 -39.60
CA LEU A 96 18.87 -1.24 -38.19
C LEU A 96 18.04 -2.48 -37.87
N ASN A 97 18.52 -3.28 -36.90
CA ASN A 97 17.84 -4.48 -36.37
C ASN A 97 17.19 -4.24 -35.03
N LYS A 98 17.79 -3.38 -34.17
CA LYS A 98 17.32 -3.10 -32.84
C LYS A 98 17.33 -1.61 -32.55
N LEU A 99 16.20 -1.12 -32.01
CA LEU A 99 16.05 0.27 -31.58
C LEU A 99 15.56 0.29 -30.13
N GLY A 100 16.43 0.70 -29.19
CA GLY A 100 16.15 0.90 -27.79
C GLY A 100 16.31 2.36 -27.37
N LEU A 101 15.21 3.01 -27.03
CA LEU A 101 15.15 4.38 -26.49
C LEU A 101 14.37 4.43 -25.16
N SER A 102 14.23 3.30 -24.49
CA SER A 102 13.42 3.21 -23.27
C SER A 102 13.96 4.05 -22.11
N HIS A 103 13.08 4.34 -21.14
CA HIS A 103 13.41 5.14 -19.94
C HIS A 103 14.03 6.51 -20.26
N ASN A 104 13.39 7.26 -21.16
CA ASN A 104 13.77 8.62 -21.56
C ASN A 104 12.56 9.57 -21.45
N ASN A 105 12.63 10.75 -21.99
CA ASN A 105 11.58 11.75 -21.94
C ASN A 105 11.15 12.25 -23.35
N PHE A 106 11.04 11.34 -24.31
CA PHE A 106 10.59 11.66 -25.67
C PHE A 106 9.09 11.95 -25.69
N THR A 107 8.67 12.99 -26.45
CA THR A 107 7.29 13.52 -26.46
C THR A 107 6.69 13.59 -27.88
N SER A 108 7.08 12.73 -28.80
CA SER A 108 6.54 12.69 -30.17
C SER A 108 5.50 11.60 -30.35
N PRO A 109 4.68 11.64 -31.42
CA PRO A 109 4.04 10.44 -31.92
C PRO A 109 5.07 9.44 -32.42
N LEU A 110 4.68 8.17 -32.56
CA LEU A 110 5.52 7.15 -33.19
C LEU A 110 5.78 7.54 -34.67
N PRO A 111 7.03 7.65 -35.12
CA PRO A 111 7.30 8.05 -36.49
C PRO A 111 6.77 7.03 -37.52
N GLU A 112 5.89 7.46 -38.43
CA GLU A 112 5.37 6.59 -39.49
C GLU A 112 6.48 5.97 -40.33
N CYS A 113 7.58 6.70 -40.55
CA CYS A 113 8.70 6.23 -41.35
C CYS A 113 9.44 5.02 -40.74
N PHE A 114 9.21 4.67 -39.49
CA PHE A 114 9.75 3.43 -38.90
C PHE A 114 9.29 2.19 -39.66
N GLY A 115 8.10 2.22 -40.28
CA GLY A 115 7.64 1.15 -41.15
C GLY A 115 8.54 0.88 -42.37
N ASN A 116 9.50 1.76 -42.69
CA ASN A 116 10.49 1.57 -43.76
C ASN A 116 11.75 0.85 -43.29
N LEU A 117 11.95 0.65 -41.98
CA LEU A 117 13.09 -0.07 -41.40
C LEU A 117 12.82 -1.59 -41.44
N LEU A 118 12.81 -2.15 -42.63
CA LEU A 118 12.35 -3.53 -42.89
C LEU A 118 13.19 -4.61 -42.18
N ASN A 119 14.42 -4.27 -41.74
CA ASN A 119 15.28 -5.19 -40.99
C ASN A 119 15.07 -5.19 -39.48
N LEU A 120 14.17 -4.31 -38.95
CA LEU A 120 13.91 -4.25 -37.51
C LEU A 120 13.35 -5.57 -36.99
N ARG A 121 13.96 -6.03 -35.89
CA ARG A 121 13.58 -7.21 -35.11
C ARG A 121 13.08 -6.83 -33.72
N ALA A 122 13.62 -5.77 -33.13
CA ALA A 122 13.21 -5.31 -31.81
C ALA A 122 13.07 -3.78 -31.77
N ILE A 123 11.96 -3.33 -31.18
CA ILE A 123 11.69 -1.93 -30.89
C ILE A 123 11.32 -1.85 -29.41
N ASP A 124 12.12 -1.10 -28.64
CA ASP A 124 11.81 -0.76 -27.25
C ASP A 124 11.83 0.76 -27.06
N LEU A 125 10.65 1.33 -26.93
CA LEU A 125 10.40 2.75 -26.69
C LEU A 125 9.66 2.97 -25.34
N SER A 126 9.71 1.99 -24.47
CA SER A 126 8.99 2.01 -23.20
C SER A 126 9.42 3.15 -22.27
N HIS A 127 8.56 3.50 -21.33
CA HIS A 127 8.80 4.53 -20.33
C HIS A 127 9.29 5.86 -20.91
N ASN A 128 8.45 6.42 -21.78
CA ASN A 128 8.58 7.73 -22.38
C ASN A 128 7.27 8.53 -22.23
N ARG A 129 7.12 9.61 -22.98
CA ARG A 129 5.89 10.42 -23.08
C ARG A 129 5.37 10.48 -24.52
N LEU A 130 5.47 9.34 -25.19
CA LEU A 130 4.97 9.22 -26.57
C LEU A 130 3.45 9.30 -26.57
N HIS A 131 2.87 9.81 -27.65
CA HIS A 131 1.43 10.01 -27.77
C HIS A 131 0.91 9.55 -29.16
N GLY A 132 -0.44 9.51 -29.29
CA GLY A 132 -1.09 9.04 -30.53
C GLY A 132 -1.25 7.53 -30.57
N GLY A 133 -1.43 6.95 -31.75
CA GLY A 133 -1.62 5.51 -31.96
C GLY A 133 -0.40 4.82 -32.55
N ILE A 134 -0.51 3.49 -32.77
CA ILE A 134 0.48 2.72 -33.51
C ILE A 134 0.25 2.96 -35.02
N PRO A 135 1.25 3.49 -35.76
CA PRO A 135 1.06 3.84 -37.16
C PRO A 135 0.81 2.62 -38.07
N ASP A 136 -0.05 2.74 -39.07
CA ASP A 136 -0.35 1.67 -40.03
C ASP A 136 0.88 1.23 -40.82
N SER A 137 1.88 2.10 -40.98
CA SER A 137 3.14 1.78 -41.66
C SER A 137 3.90 0.63 -40.99
N PHE A 138 3.66 0.36 -39.67
CA PHE A 138 4.28 -0.76 -38.95
C PHE A 138 3.86 -2.13 -39.54
N MET A 139 2.79 -2.22 -40.28
CA MET A 139 2.40 -3.43 -41.06
C MET A 139 3.54 -3.95 -41.95
N ARG A 140 4.50 -3.10 -42.30
CA ARG A 140 5.65 -3.48 -43.15
C ARG A 140 6.77 -4.19 -42.41
N LEU A 141 6.78 -4.15 -41.07
CA LEU A 141 7.83 -4.70 -40.21
C LEU A 141 7.70 -6.22 -40.05
N ARG A 142 7.83 -6.96 -41.15
CA ARG A 142 7.57 -8.41 -41.19
C ARG A 142 8.59 -9.29 -40.44
N HIS A 143 9.70 -8.72 -40.01
CA HIS A 143 10.76 -9.42 -39.25
C HIS A 143 10.73 -9.10 -37.76
N LEU A 144 9.78 -8.27 -37.32
CA LEU A 144 9.70 -7.85 -35.91
C LEU A 144 9.37 -9.04 -35.00
N THR A 145 10.22 -9.26 -34.00
CA THR A 145 10.05 -10.29 -32.97
C THR A 145 9.62 -9.68 -31.63
N GLU A 146 9.88 -8.40 -31.42
CA GLU A 146 9.62 -7.72 -30.16
C GLU A 146 9.18 -6.28 -30.40
N LEU A 147 8.03 -5.91 -29.80
CA LEU A 147 7.49 -4.56 -29.76
C LEU A 147 7.14 -4.18 -28.33
N VAL A 148 7.91 -3.25 -27.75
CA VAL A 148 7.74 -2.78 -26.37
C VAL A 148 7.49 -1.28 -26.38
N LEU A 149 6.25 -0.88 -26.04
CA LEU A 149 5.82 0.52 -25.99
C LEU A 149 5.28 0.90 -24.59
N SER A 150 5.36 0.00 -23.62
CA SER A 150 4.76 0.15 -22.29
C SER A 150 5.26 1.40 -21.55
N GLY A 151 4.43 1.96 -20.66
CA GLY A 151 4.79 3.15 -19.88
C GLY A 151 4.82 4.44 -20.70
N ASN A 152 3.94 4.56 -21.70
CA ASN A 152 3.67 5.78 -22.45
C ASN A 152 2.20 6.16 -22.24
N PRO A 153 1.84 6.89 -21.18
CA PRO A 153 0.45 7.08 -20.78
C PRO A 153 -0.41 7.82 -21.80
N ASP A 154 0.18 8.64 -22.67
CA ASP A 154 -0.51 9.38 -23.72
C ASP A 154 -0.57 8.63 -25.07
N LEU A 155 0.05 7.44 -25.15
CA LEU A 155 -0.01 6.56 -26.32
C LEU A 155 -1.27 5.69 -26.21
N GLY A 156 -2.16 5.76 -27.20
CA GLY A 156 -3.45 5.09 -27.05
C GLY A 156 -4.28 5.04 -28.32
N GLY A 157 -5.61 4.98 -28.13
CA GLY A 157 -6.57 4.71 -29.16
C GLY A 157 -6.86 3.21 -29.31
N PRO A 158 -7.63 2.77 -30.31
CA PRO A 158 -7.89 1.36 -30.52
C PRO A 158 -6.64 0.61 -30.98
N LEU A 159 -6.49 -0.65 -30.53
CA LEU A 159 -5.47 -1.53 -31.08
C LEU A 159 -5.76 -1.74 -32.59
N PRO A 160 -4.77 -1.57 -33.48
CA PRO A 160 -4.99 -1.71 -34.90
C PRO A 160 -5.49 -3.10 -35.28
N ALA A 161 -6.51 -3.18 -36.15
CA ALA A 161 -7.07 -4.46 -36.56
C ALA A 161 -6.06 -5.41 -37.24
N TRP A 162 -5.00 -4.87 -37.80
CA TRP A 162 -3.91 -5.60 -38.43
C TRP A 162 -2.81 -6.10 -37.47
N ILE A 163 -2.85 -5.74 -36.16
CA ILE A 163 -1.76 -6.00 -35.21
C ILE A 163 -1.36 -7.49 -35.11
N GLY A 164 -2.27 -8.39 -35.43
CA GLY A 164 -1.98 -9.82 -35.51
C GLY A 164 -1.43 -10.31 -36.84
N ASN A 165 -1.35 -9.46 -37.87
CA ASN A 165 -1.03 -9.87 -39.24
C ASN A 165 0.28 -9.26 -39.74
N PHE A 166 0.95 -8.39 -39.00
CA PHE A 166 2.10 -7.65 -39.51
C PHE A 166 3.41 -8.44 -39.43
N SER A 167 3.62 -9.28 -38.41
CA SER A 167 4.80 -10.12 -38.31
C SER A 167 4.45 -11.51 -37.77
N ALA A 168 4.64 -12.53 -38.57
CA ALA A 168 4.48 -13.93 -38.13
C ALA A 168 5.50 -14.36 -37.07
N ASN A 169 6.58 -13.58 -36.89
CA ASN A 169 7.67 -13.85 -35.97
C ASN A 169 7.54 -13.13 -34.62
N LEU A 170 6.47 -12.34 -34.42
CA LEU A 170 6.28 -11.57 -33.18
C LEU A 170 6.13 -12.52 -31.98
N GLU A 171 7.09 -12.47 -31.08
CA GLU A 171 7.11 -13.26 -29.85
C GLU A 171 6.70 -12.45 -28.62
N ARG A 172 7.00 -11.13 -28.62
CA ARG A 172 6.74 -10.25 -27.49
C ARG A 172 5.99 -9.00 -27.92
N LEU A 173 4.86 -8.76 -27.29
CA LEU A 173 4.06 -7.55 -27.45
C LEU A 173 3.74 -6.97 -26.07
N HIS A 174 4.43 -5.90 -25.71
CA HIS A 174 4.27 -5.20 -24.44
C HIS A 174 3.74 -3.77 -24.67
N LEU A 175 2.47 -3.55 -24.34
CA LEU A 175 1.76 -2.28 -24.50
C LEU A 175 1.13 -1.82 -23.17
N GLY A 176 1.62 -2.30 -22.05
CA GLY A 176 1.09 -1.96 -20.72
C GLY A 176 1.31 -0.50 -20.34
N PHE A 177 0.52 0.01 -19.40
CA PHE A 177 0.63 1.38 -18.90
C PHE A 177 0.57 2.44 -20.00
N CYS A 178 -0.42 2.28 -20.89
CA CYS A 178 -0.75 3.19 -21.98
C CYS A 178 -2.25 3.57 -21.90
N SER A 179 -2.78 4.16 -22.95
CA SER A 179 -4.21 4.52 -23.05
C SER A 179 -4.92 3.80 -24.20
N PHE A 180 -4.51 2.56 -24.50
CA PHE A 180 -5.19 1.77 -25.53
C PHE A 180 -6.61 1.41 -25.08
N SER A 181 -7.57 1.46 -26.04
CA SER A 181 -8.99 1.29 -25.77
C SER A 181 -9.66 0.33 -26.76
N GLY A 182 -10.94 0.03 -26.53
CA GLY A 182 -11.68 -0.91 -27.37
C GLY A 182 -11.36 -2.38 -27.07
N GLY A 183 -11.73 -3.27 -27.98
CA GLY A 183 -11.54 -4.71 -27.82
C GLY A 183 -10.17 -5.20 -28.33
N ILE A 184 -9.81 -6.43 -27.95
CA ILE A 184 -8.67 -7.13 -28.54
C ILE A 184 -9.04 -7.51 -29.99
N PRO A 185 -8.27 -7.07 -31.02
CA PRO A 185 -8.53 -7.44 -32.40
C PRO A 185 -8.45 -8.95 -32.62
N GLU A 186 -9.37 -9.48 -33.40
CA GLU A 186 -9.41 -10.92 -33.71
C GLU A 186 -8.10 -11.42 -34.34
N SER A 187 -7.44 -10.59 -35.13
CA SER A 187 -6.14 -10.91 -35.76
C SER A 187 -5.08 -11.31 -34.73
N LEU A 188 -5.10 -10.72 -33.52
CA LEU A 188 -4.13 -11.01 -32.47
C LEU A 188 -4.22 -12.46 -31.95
N LEU A 189 -5.40 -13.09 -32.09
CA LEU A 189 -5.63 -14.48 -31.67
C LEU A 189 -4.88 -15.50 -32.53
N TYR A 190 -4.41 -15.11 -33.69
CA TYR A 190 -3.76 -16.01 -34.67
C TYR A 190 -2.26 -15.85 -34.79
N LEU A 191 -1.64 -14.98 -33.97
CA LEU A 191 -0.18 -14.81 -33.90
C LEU A 191 0.50 -16.03 -33.30
N LYS A 192 0.80 -17.06 -34.13
CA LYS A 192 1.32 -18.37 -33.66
C LYS A 192 2.63 -18.29 -32.88
N SER A 193 3.46 -17.31 -33.15
CA SER A 193 4.78 -17.14 -32.48
C SER A 193 4.69 -16.35 -31.19
N LEU A 194 3.53 -15.73 -30.86
CA LEU A 194 3.38 -14.89 -29.68
C LEU A 194 3.44 -15.74 -28.40
N LYS A 195 4.37 -15.37 -27.53
CA LYS A 195 4.62 -16.02 -26.22
C LYS A 195 4.35 -15.08 -25.05
N TYR A 196 4.63 -13.80 -25.22
CA TYR A 196 4.55 -12.80 -24.17
C TYR A 196 3.60 -11.67 -24.61
N LEU A 197 2.43 -11.63 -24.00
CA LEU A 197 1.44 -10.57 -24.22
C LEU A 197 1.19 -9.83 -22.92
N ASP A 198 1.56 -8.56 -22.90
CA ASP A 198 1.33 -7.65 -21.79
C ASP A 198 0.58 -6.40 -22.26
N LEU A 199 -0.67 -6.28 -21.80
CA LEU A 199 -1.57 -5.16 -22.07
C LEU A 199 -2.07 -4.53 -20.76
N GLU A 200 -1.35 -4.71 -19.66
CA GLU A 200 -1.71 -4.22 -18.33
C GLU A 200 -1.98 -2.71 -18.33
N ASN A 201 -2.89 -2.28 -17.47
CA ASN A 201 -3.17 -0.87 -17.20
C ASN A 201 -3.44 -0.05 -18.49
N ASN A 202 -4.54 -0.41 -19.13
CA ASN A 202 -5.08 0.26 -20.33
C ASN A 202 -6.59 0.48 -20.15
N LEU A 203 -7.27 0.94 -21.21
CA LEU A 203 -8.72 1.13 -21.28
C LEU A 203 -9.39 0.07 -22.17
N LEU A 204 -8.75 -1.11 -22.29
CA LEU A 204 -9.25 -2.19 -23.14
C LEU A 204 -10.52 -2.82 -22.54
N SER A 205 -11.45 -3.20 -23.38
CA SER A 205 -12.77 -3.68 -22.98
C SER A 205 -13.25 -4.84 -23.84
N GLY A 206 -14.46 -5.31 -23.58
CA GLY A 206 -15.08 -6.44 -24.28
C GLY A 206 -14.91 -7.75 -23.52
N ASN A 207 -15.35 -8.84 -24.13
CA ASN A 207 -15.24 -10.16 -23.51
C ASN A 207 -13.83 -10.72 -23.61
N LEU A 208 -13.41 -11.46 -22.58
CA LEU A 208 -12.17 -12.23 -22.64
C LEU A 208 -12.22 -13.21 -23.81
N VAL A 209 -11.16 -13.20 -24.60
CA VAL A 209 -11.00 -14.08 -25.76
C VAL A 209 -10.13 -15.28 -25.42
N ASN A 210 -10.41 -16.41 -26.07
CA ASN A 210 -9.62 -17.63 -25.90
C ASN A 210 -8.45 -17.64 -26.89
N PHE A 211 -7.27 -17.25 -26.44
CA PHE A 211 -6.05 -17.21 -27.25
C PHE A 211 -5.68 -18.61 -27.76
N GLN A 212 -5.31 -18.72 -29.04
CA GLN A 212 -5.03 -19.98 -29.73
C GLN A 212 -3.52 -20.32 -29.82
N GLN A 213 -2.67 -19.44 -29.33
CA GLN A 213 -1.22 -19.62 -29.29
C GLN A 213 -0.73 -20.14 -27.93
N PRO A 214 0.45 -20.79 -27.88
CA PRO A 214 1.03 -21.28 -26.65
C PRO A 214 1.73 -20.16 -25.87
N LEU A 215 0.93 -19.28 -25.26
CA LEU A 215 1.45 -18.17 -24.44
C LEU A 215 2.27 -18.69 -23.23
N VAL A 216 3.29 -17.94 -22.88
CA VAL A 216 4.11 -18.10 -21.68
C VAL A 216 3.66 -17.10 -20.62
N LEU A 217 3.40 -15.86 -21.05
CA LEU A 217 2.89 -14.79 -20.20
C LEU A 217 1.65 -14.17 -20.85
N LEU A 218 0.57 -14.07 -20.08
CA LEU A 218 -0.61 -13.31 -20.42
C LEU A 218 -0.95 -12.36 -19.26
N ASN A 219 -0.71 -11.07 -19.47
CA ASN A 219 -1.03 -10.01 -18.54
C ASN A 219 -2.01 -9.03 -19.18
N LEU A 220 -3.26 -9.05 -18.69
CA LEU A 220 -4.35 -8.16 -19.10
C LEU A 220 -4.89 -7.38 -17.89
N ALA A 221 -4.12 -7.27 -16.82
CA ALA A 221 -4.56 -6.66 -15.57
C ALA A 221 -4.95 -5.18 -15.75
N SER A 222 -5.80 -4.70 -14.87
CA SER A 222 -6.21 -3.27 -14.82
C SER A 222 -6.72 -2.77 -16.16
N ASN A 223 -7.78 -3.42 -16.63
CA ASN A 223 -8.52 -3.09 -17.84
C ASN A 223 -10.05 -3.17 -17.58
N GLN A 224 -10.87 -3.20 -18.62
CA GLN A 224 -12.32 -3.30 -18.53
C GLN A 224 -12.85 -4.58 -19.18
N PHE A 225 -12.05 -5.67 -19.17
CA PHE A 225 -12.48 -6.94 -19.75
C PHE A 225 -13.60 -7.55 -18.92
N ALA A 226 -14.59 -8.13 -19.64
CA ALA A 226 -15.76 -8.77 -19.06
C ALA A 226 -15.90 -10.22 -19.54
N GLY A 227 -17.06 -10.83 -19.27
CA GLY A 227 -17.33 -12.22 -19.64
C GLY A 227 -16.76 -13.25 -18.66
N THR A 228 -16.73 -14.51 -19.06
CA THR A 228 -16.23 -15.60 -18.22
C THR A 228 -14.79 -15.97 -18.56
N LEU A 229 -14.09 -16.54 -17.59
CA LEU A 229 -12.71 -16.97 -17.77
C LEU A 229 -12.63 -18.18 -18.75
N PRO A 230 -11.95 -18.03 -19.90
CA PRO A 230 -11.75 -19.15 -20.84
C PRO A 230 -10.67 -20.11 -20.36
N CYS A 231 -10.62 -21.30 -20.96
CA CYS A 231 -9.66 -22.35 -20.58
C CYS A 231 -8.26 -22.17 -21.16
N PHE A 232 -8.02 -21.27 -22.10
CA PHE A 232 -6.71 -21.06 -22.77
C PHE A 232 -6.02 -22.40 -23.15
N ALA A 233 -6.77 -23.29 -23.79
CA ALA A 233 -6.35 -24.69 -24.00
C ALA A 233 -5.01 -24.86 -24.74
N ALA A 234 -4.67 -23.93 -25.64
CA ALA A 234 -3.39 -23.93 -26.35
C ALA A 234 -2.18 -23.62 -25.45
N SER A 235 -2.41 -23.01 -24.29
CA SER A 235 -1.35 -22.56 -23.38
C SER A 235 -1.18 -23.45 -22.14
N VAL A 236 -1.92 -24.56 -22.02
CA VAL A 236 -1.91 -25.45 -20.82
C VAL A 236 -0.50 -25.92 -20.43
N GLN A 237 0.38 -26.16 -21.41
CA GLN A 237 1.74 -26.65 -21.17
C GLN A 237 2.79 -25.52 -21.02
N SER A 238 2.46 -24.29 -21.46
CA SER A 238 3.46 -23.22 -21.61
C SER A 238 3.23 -22.02 -20.69
N LEU A 239 1.99 -21.77 -20.25
CA LEU A 239 1.63 -20.58 -19.49
C LEU A 239 2.25 -20.63 -18.11
N THR A 240 3.14 -19.69 -17.84
CA THR A 240 3.79 -19.51 -16.53
C THR A 240 3.15 -18.39 -15.71
N VAL A 241 2.68 -17.33 -16.37
CA VAL A 241 2.05 -16.18 -15.70
C VAL A 241 0.70 -15.88 -16.36
N LEU A 242 -0.36 -15.90 -15.55
CA LEU A 242 -1.69 -15.44 -15.92
C LEU A 242 -2.12 -14.36 -14.93
N ASN A 243 -2.13 -13.12 -15.40
CA ASN A 243 -2.61 -11.98 -14.63
C ASN A 243 -3.78 -11.30 -15.34
N LEU A 244 -4.96 -11.41 -14.74
CA LEU A 244 -6.22 -10.81 -15.21
C LEU A 244 -6.85 -9.93 -14.12
N SER A 245 -6.05 -9.50 -13.14
CA SER A 245 -6.54 -8.74 -11.99
C SER A 245 -7.17 -7.39 -12.40
N ASN A 246 -8.02 -6.87 -11.55
CA ASN A 246 -8.67 -5.56 -11.74
C ASN A 246 -9.37 -5.45 -13.10
N ASN A 247 -10.35 -6.32 -13.33
CA ASN A 247 -11.21 -6.33 -14.52
C ASN A 247 -12.68 -6.54 -14.09
N SER A 248 -13.57 -6.81 -15.05
CA SER A 248 -15.00 -7.08 -14.80
C SER A 248 -15.38 -8.53 -15.10
N ILE A 249 -14.47 -9.49 -14.89
CA ILE A 249 -14.66 -10.89 -15.20
C ILE A 249 -15.68 -11.50 -14.24
N VAL A 250 -16.63 -12.25 -14.78
CA VAL A 250 -17.74 -12.88 -14.06
C VAL A 250 -17.69 -14.41 -14.15
N GLY A 251 -18.59 -15.09 -13.44
CA GLY A 251 -18.70 -16.54 -13.46
C GLY A 251 -17.85 -17.21 -12.39
N GLY A 252 -17.58 -18.49 -12.54
CA GLY A 252 -16.75 -19.28 -11.61
C GLY A 252 -15.37 -19.59 -12.15
N LEU A 253 -14.50 -20.09 -11.29
CA LEU A 253 -13.22 -20.65 -11.71
C LEU A 253 -13.47 -21.91 -12.54
N PRO A 254 -13.05 -21.97 -13.81
CA PRO A 254 -13.23 -23.18 -14.61
C PRO A 254 -12.28 -24.28 -14.15
N ALA A 255 -12.74 -25.55 -14.15
CA ALA A 255 -11.93 -26.67 -13.70
C ALA A 255 -10.62 -26.85 -14.49
N CYS A 256 -10.61 -26.42 -15.76
CA CYS A 256 -9.43 -26.51 -16.62
C CYS A 256 -8.24 -25.66 -16.13
N ILE A 257 -8.45 -24.66 -15.24
CA ILE A 257 -7.35 -23.83 -14.74
C ILE A 257 -6.34 -24.63 -13.91
N ALA A 258 -6.77 -25.73 -13.29
CA ALA A 258 -5.87 -26.63 -12.57
C ALA A 258 -5.01 -27.50 -13.52
N SER A 259 -5.33 -27.54 -14.81
CA SER A 259 -4.56 -28.32 -15.79
C SER A 259 -3.26 -27.65 -16.24
N PHE A 260 -3.05 -26.38 -15.88
CA PHE A 260 -1.84 -25.64 -16.25
C PHE A 260 -0.61 -26.16 -15.50
N GLN A 261 0.23 -26.92 -16.20
CA GLN A 261 1.38 -27.60 -15.59
C GLN A 261 2.62 -26.71 -15.41
N ALA A 262 2.70 -25.59 -16.12
CA ALA A 262 3.82 -24.65 -16.06
C ALA A 262 3.50 -23.41 -15.20
N LEU A 263 2.25 -23.25 -14.74
CA LEU A 263 1.78 -22.03 -14.10
C LEU A 263 2.48 -21.82 -12.75
N THR A 264 3.11 -20.66 -12.64
CA THR A 264 3.80 -20.20 -11.42
C THR A 264 3.05 -19.05 -10.74
N HIS A 265 2.38 -18.21 -11.53
CA HIS A 265 1.64 -17.04 -11.02
C HIS A 265 0.25 -17.01 -11.61
N LEU A 266 -0.75 -17.04 -10.74
CA LEU A 266 -2.15 -16.84 -11.07
C LEU A 266 -2.69 -15.68 -10.24
N ASN A 267 -3.02 -14.57 -10.92
CA ASN A 267 -3.67 -13.43 -10.31
C ASN A 267 -5.00 -13.13 -11.03
N LEU A 268 -6.11 -13.31 -10.30
CA LEU A 268 -7.47 -13.01 -10.74
C LEU A 268 -8.16 -12.02 -9.80
N SER A 269 -7.40 -11.33 -8.96
CA SER A 269 -7.93 -10.42 -7.94
C SER A 269 -8.69 -9.24 -8.53
N GLY A 270 -9.57 -8.63 -7.76
CA GLY A 270 -10.31 -7.43 -8.19
C GLY A 270 -11.22 -7.69 -9.39
N ASN A 271 -11.98 -8.78 -9.37
CA ASN A 271 -12.95 -9.16 -10.40
C ASN A 271 -14.34 -9.42 -9.79
N HIS A 272 -15.26 -9.99 -10.55
CA HIS A 272 -16.60 -10.37 -10.10
C HIS A 272 -16.83 -11.88 -10.14
N LEU A 273 -15.77 -12.66 -9.89
CA LEU A 273 -15.86 -14.12 -9.84
C LEU A 273 -16.77 -14.56 -8.69
N LYS A 274 -17.62 -15.58 -8.94
CA LYS A 274 -18.63 -16.07 -8.01
C LYS A 274 -18.52 -17.58 -7.84
N TYR A 275 -19.38 -18.13 -6.94
CA TYR A 275 -19.54 -19.55 -6.69
C TYR A 275 -18.37 -20.17 -5.93
N ARG A 276 -18.49 -21.48 -5.70
CA ARG A 276 -17.49 -22.27 -4.99
C ARG A 276 -16.29 -22.56 -5.88
N ILE A 277 -15.14 -22.61 -5.27
CA ILE A 277 -13.99 -23.32 -5.86
C ILE A 277 -14.30 -24.81 -5.79
N TYR A 278 -14.12 -25.53 -6.90
CA TYR A 278 -14.36 -26.98 -6.92
C TYR A 278 -13.44 -27.68 -5.92
N PRO A 279 -13.95 -28.57 -5.04
CA PRO A 279 -13.14 -29.21 -4.00
C PRO A 279 -11.96 -30.02 -4.49
N ARG A 280 -11.99 -30.44 -5.77
CA ARG A 280 -10.92 -31.19 -6.45
C ARG A 280 -10.04 -30.32 -7.33
N LEU A 281 -10.21 -28.99 -7.27
CA LEU A 281 -9.34 -28.06 -7.98
C LEU A 281 -8.02 -27.96 -7.21
N VAL A 282 -7.01 -28.71 -7.67
CA VAL A 282 -5.68 -28.72 -7.07
C VAL A 282 -4.69 -28.20 -8.11
N PHE A 283 -4.01 -27.13 -7.79
CA PHE A 283 -2.99 -26.56 -8.66
C PHE A 283 -1.69 -27.37 -8.63
N SER A 284 -0.89 -27.21 -9.68
CA SER A 284 0.45 -27.82 -9.77
C SER A 284 1.37 -27.34 -8.62
N GLU A 285 2.33 -28.19 -8.23
CA GLU A 285 3.41 -27.84 -7.28
C GLU A 285 4.27 -26.65 -7.73
N LYS A 286 4.24 -26.30 -9.01
CA LYS A 286 4.96 -25.14 -9.56
C LYS A 286 4.30 -23.80 -9.24
N LEU A 287 3.03 -23.83 -8.79
CA LEU A 287 2.34 -22.58 -8.46
C LEU A 287 2.98 -21.94 -7.22
N LEU A 288 3.51 -20.75 -7.40
CA LEU A 288 4.15 -19.95 -6.35
C LEU A 288 3.21 -18.88 -5.79
N VAL A 289 2.40 -18.27 -6.66
CA VAL A 289 1.50 -17.17 -6.31
C VAL A 289 0.08 -17.51 -6.76
N LEU A 290 -0.85 -17.48 -5.81
CA LEU A 290 -2.28 -17.57 -6.04
C LEU A 290 -2.97 -16.39 -5.38
N ASP A 291 -3.45 -15.46 -6.18
CA ASP A 291 -4.22 -14.30 -5.75
C ASP A 291 -5.62 -14.32 -6.39
N LEU A 292 -6.64 -14.58 -5.55
CA LEU A 292 -8.06 -14.57 -5.90
C LEU A 292 -8.82 -13.51 -5.09
N SER A 293 -8.11 -12.57 -4.47
CA SER A 293 -8.68 -11.56 -3.58
C SER A 293 -9.68 -10.63 -4.26
N ASN A 294 -10.47 -9.93 -3.48
CA ASN A 294 -11.44 -8.95 -4.00
C ASN A 294 -12.35 -9.51 -5.10
N ASN A 295 -13.04 -10.61 -4.77
CA ASN A 295 -14.03 -11.26 -5.64
C ASN A 295 -15.31 -11.59 -4.84
N ALA A 296 -16.23 -12.37 -5.40
CA ALA A 296 -17.42 -12.88 -4.71
C ALA A 296 -17.41 -14.42 -4.63
N LEU A 297 -16.22 -15.03 -4.54
CA LEU A 297 -16.06 -16.46 -4.37
C LEU A 297 -16.61 -16.90 -3.01
N SER A 298 -17.26 -18.05 -2.95
CA SER A 298 -18.02 -18.47 -1.77
C SER A 298 -17.82 -19.95 -1.42
N GLY A 299 -18.45 -20.40 -0.34
CA GLY A 299 -18.34 -21.75 0.17
C GLY A 299 -17.02 -22.03 0.90
N PRO A 300 -16.72 -23.28 1.25
CA PRO A 300 -15.51 -23.60 1.98
C PRO A 300 -14.25 -23.46 1.12
N ILE A 301 -13.15 -23.08 1.76
CA ILE A 301 -11.81 -23.16 1.15
C ILE A 301 -11.54 -24.65 0.84
N PRO A 302 -11.07 -25.02 -0.36
CA PRO A 302 -10.75 -26.41 -0.69
C PRO A 302 -9.75 -27.01 0.30
N CYS A 303 -9.97 -28.25 0.70
CA CYS A 303 -9.08 -28.95 1.64
C CYS A 303 -7.63 -29.00 1.15
N LYS A 304 -7.42 -29.10 -0.16
CA LYS A 304 -6.11 -29.09 -0.80
C LYS A 304 -6.14 -28.08 -1.93
N ILE A 305 -5.28 -27.07 -1.88
CA ILE A 305 -5.23 -26.00 -2.88
C ILE A 305 -4.18 -26.28 -3.94
N ALA A 306 -2.99 -26.74 -3.55
CA ALA A 306 -1.90 -27.07 -4.45
C ALA A 306 -1.23 -28.39 -4.08
N GLU A 307 -0.58 -29.02 -5.06
CA GLU A 307 0.37 -30.09 -4.79
C GLU A 307 1.60 -29.51 -4.08
N THR A 308 2.18 -30.29 -3.18
CA THR A 308 3.32 -29.85 -2.38
C THR A 308 4.46 -30.85 -2.49
N THR A 309 5.67 -30.34 -2.67
CA THR A 309 6.91 -31.13 -2.55
C THR A 309 7.81 -30.49 -1.49
N GLU A 310 8.89 -31.15 -1.11
CA GLU A 310 9.81 -30.61 -0.09
C GLU A 310 10.52 -29.31 -0.53
N LYS A 311 10.61 -29.05 -1.84
CA LYS A 311 11.41 -27.97 -2.41
C LYS A 311 10.61 -26.90 -3.15
N LEU A 312 9.40 -27.22 -3.58
CA LEU A 312 8.54 -26.32 -4.36
C LEU A 312 7.17 -26.24 -3.74
N GLY A 313 6.50 -25.13 -3.88
CA GLY A 313 5.14 -24.93 -3.39
C GLY A 313 4.76 -23.47 -3.31
N LEU A 314 3.52 -23.27 -2.94
CA LEU A 314 2.90 -21.95 -2.87
C LEU A 314 3.63 -21.05 -1.85
N VAL A 315 4.02 -19.85 -2.30
CA VAL A 315 4.70 -18.82 -1.51
C VAL A 315 3.71 -17.76 -1.04
N LEU A 316 2.75 -17.41 -1.89
CA LEU A 316 1.68 -16.49 -1.57
C LEU A 316 0.31 -17.10 -1.85
N LEU A 317 -0.57 -17.05 -0.85
CA LEU A 317 -1.98 -17.35 -0.96
C LEU A 317 -2.80 -16.15 -0.49
N ASP A 318 -3.48 -15.52 -1.42
CA ASP A 318 -4.42 -14.43 -1.13
C ASP A 318 -5.84 -14.80 -1.58
N LEU A 319 -6.71 -15.00 -0.59
CA LEU A 319 -8.15 -15.24 -0.75
C LEU A 319 -8.98 -14.16 -0.05
N SER A 320 -8.36 -13.05 0.34
CA SER A 320 -9.00 -11.98 1.09
C SER A 320 -10.14 -11.31 0.32
N HIS A 321 -11.02 -10.61 1.04
CA HIS A 321 -12.14 -9.88 0.43
C HIS A 321 -13.00 -10.77 -0.50
N ASN A 322 -13.53 -11.86 0.05
CA ASN A 322 -14.41 -12.81 -0.62
C ASN A 322 -15.59 -13.20 0.30
N GLN A 323 -16.28 -14.29 -0.02
CA GLN A 323 -17.38 -14.85 0.77
C GLN A 323 -17.09 -16.29 1.20
N PHE A 324 -15.80 -16.65 1.37
CA PHE A 324 -15.42 -17.97 1.86
C PHE A 324 -15.96 -18.21 3.27
N SER A 325 -16.45 -19.41 3.52
CA SER A 325 -17.11 -19.78 4.79
C SER A 325 -16.62 -21.12 5.30
N GLY A 326 -16.99 -21.48 6.53
CA GLY A 326 -16.52 -22.70 7.19
C GLY A 326 -15.12 -22.51 7.78
N GLU A 327 -14.46 -23.61 8.10
CA GLU A 327 -13.17 -23.62 8.80
C GLU A 327 -11.98 -23.39 7.86
N ILE A 328 -10.88 -22.87 8.39
CA ILE A 328 -9.59 -22.87 7.70
C ILE A 328 -9.10 -24.31 7.61
N PRO A 329 -8.91 -24.86 6.39
CA PRO A 329 -8.54 -26.27 6.25
C PRO A 329 -7.16 -26.55 6.87
N VAL A 330 -7.07 -27.60 7.72
CA VAL A 330 -5.80 -27.99 8.37
C VAL A 330 -4.69 -28.23 7.35
N LYS A 331 -5.02 -28.67 6.14
CA LYS A 331 -4.03 -28.90 5.06
C LYS A 331 -3.34 -27.64 4.53
N ILE A 332 -3.83 -26.45 4.86
CA ILE A 332 -3.07 -25.22 4.59
C ILE A 332 -1.70 -25.27 5.29
N THR A 333 -1.62 -25.89 6.46
CA THR A 333 -0.36 -26.02 7.23
C THR A 333 0.65 -26.97 6.60
N GLU A 334 0.30 -27.64 5.50
CA GLU A 334 1.21 -28.46 4.70
C GLU A 334 1.94 -27.66 3.61
N LEU A 335 1.52 -26.40 3.34
CA LEU A 335 2.14 -25.48 2.37
C LEU A 335 3.43 -24.87 2.93
N LYS A 336 4.45 -25.70 3.17
CA LYS A 336 5.66 -25.33 3.91
C LYS A 336 6.45 -24.15 3.34
N SER A 337 6.33 -23.88 2.03
CA SER A 337 6.99 -22.75 1.37
C SER A 337 6.26 -21.42 1.55
N LEU A 338 5.08 -21.42 2.21
CA LEU A 338 4.22 -20.24 2.30
C LEU A 338 4.89 -19.14 3.12
N GLN A 339 4.96 -17.95 2.52
CA GLN A 339 5.51 -16.74 3.14
C GLN A 339 4.41 -15.73 3.47
N ALA A 340 3.32 -15.72 2.70
CA ALA A 340 2.20 -14.81 2.94
C ALA A 340 0.85 -15.55 2.82
N LEU A 341 0.01 -15.39 3.86
CA LEU A 341 -1.34 -15.95 3.94
C LEU A 341 -2.33 -14.85 4.24
N PHE A 342 -3.18 -14.51 3.27
CA PHE A 342 -4.23 -13.52 3.40
C PHE A 342 -5.60 -14.17 3.24
N LEU A 343 -6.35 -14.22 4.33
CA LEU A 343 -7.72 -14.74 4.38
C LEU A 343 -8.72 -13.71 4.94
N SER A 344 -8.29 -12.47 5.09
CA SER A 344 -9.09 -11.41 5.70
C SER A 344 -10.37 -11.08 4.92
N HIS A 345 -11.33 -10.45 5.60
CA HIS A 345 -12.62 -10.06 5.00
C HIS A 345 -13.34 -11.21 4.30
N ASN A 346 -13.62 -12.26 5.08
CA ASN A 346 -14.39 -13.43 4.66
C ASN A 346 -15.44 -13.81 5.73
N LEU A 347 -16.08 -14.94 5.56
CA LEU A 347 -17.07 -15.52 6.50
C LEU A 347 -16.51 -16.78 7.19
N LEU A 348 -15.19 -16.87 7.36
CA LEU A 348 -14.52 -18.01 7.95
C LEU A 348 -14.85 -18.13 9.45
N SER A 349 -14.99 -19.34 9.93
CA SER A 349 -15.34 -19.67 11.32
C SER A 349 -14.47 -20.82 11.84
N GLY A 350 -14.74 -21.26 13.07
CA GLY A 350 -13.92 -22.30 13.71
C GLY A 350 -12.61 -21.74 14.24
N GLU A 351 -11.63 -22.59 14.45
CA GLU A 351 -10.35 -22.26 15.09
C GLU A 351 -9.22 -22.06 14.08
N ILE A 352 -8.21 -21.31 14.47
CA ILE A 352 -6.93 -21.27 13.74
C ILE A 352 -6.30 -22.65 13.83
N PRO A 353 -5.88 -23.29 12.72
CA PRO A 353 -5.35 -24.64 12.73
C PRO A 353 -4.20 -24.82 13.71
N ALA A 354 -4.32 -25.82 14.59
CA ALA A 354 -3.34 -26.08 15.65
C ALA A 354 -1.90 -26.36 15.17
N ARG A 355 -1.71 -26.65 13.87
CA ARG A 355 -0.40 -26.89 13.25
C ARG A 355 0.11 -25.71 12.42
N ILE A 356 -0.43 -24.50 12.62
CA ILE A 356 -0.04 -23.30 11.84
C ILE A 356 1.49 -23.05 11.89
N GLY A 357 2.14 -23.39 12.98
CA GLY A 357 3.60 -23.27 13.14
C GLY A 357 4.44 -24.17 12.23
N ASN A 358 3.82 -25.09 11.48
CA ASN A 358 4.53 -25.83 10.44
C ASN A 358 4.95 -24.94 9.26
N LEU A 359 4.35 -23.75 9.15
CA LEU A 359 4.65 -22.76 8.12
C LEU A 359 5.86 -21.90 8.54
N THR A 360 7.02 -22.52 8.61
CA THR A 360 8.24 -21.93 9.19
C THR A 360 8.78 -20.72 8.38
N TYR A 361 8.40 -20.56 7.11
CA TYR A 361 8.77 -19.43 6.26
C TYR A 361 7.72 -18.32 6.27
N LEU A 362 6.62 -18.48 7.04
CA LEU A 362 5.54 -17.51 7.05
C LEU A 362 6.00 -16.17 7.64
N GLN A 363 5.86 -15.10 6.87
CA GLN A 363 6.25 -13.73 7.20
C GLN A 363 5.04 -12.86 7.54
N VAL A 364 3.92 -13.09 6.85
CA VAL A 364 2.67 -12.36 7.05
C VAL A 364 1.51 -13.32 7.15
N ILE A 365 0.68 -13.14 8.19
CA ILE A 365 -0.62 -13.80 8.31
C ILE A 365 -1.68 -12.73 8.61
N ASP A 366 -2.67 -12.63 7.74
CA ASP A 366 -3.83 -11.76 7.92
C ASP A 366 -5.12 -12.59 7.85
N LEU A 367 -5.73 -12.77 9.02
CA LEU A 367 -7.01 -13.47 9.20
C LEU A 367 -8.12 -12.51 9.67
N SER A 368 -7.90 -11.22 9.58
CA SER A 368 -8.79 -10.20 10.09
C SER A 368 -10.19 -10.24 9.46
N HIS A 369 -11.16 -9.63 10.14
CA HIS A 369 -12.53 -9.51 9.61
C HIS A 369 -13.12 -10.86 9.18
N ASN A 370 -13.19 -11.80 10.14
CA ASN A 370 -13.81 -13.11 10.01
C ASN A 370 -14.67 -13.42 11.25
N SER A 371 -15.11 -14.68 11.41
CA SER A 371 -15.82 -15.17 12.60
C SER A 371 -15.01 -16.26 13.31
N LEU A 372 -13.69 -16.19 13.26
CA LEU A 372 -12.79 -17.16 13.88
C LEU A 372 -12.94 -17.12 15.41
N SER A 373 -12.83 -18.28 16.05
CA SER A 373 -13.01 -18.48 17.49
C SER A 373 -11.88 -19.32 18.09
N GLY A 374 -11.97 -19.62 19.38
CA GLY A 374 -10.91 -20.35 20.07
C GLY A 374 -9.73 -19.45 20.42
N THR A 375 -8.55 -20.03 20.58
CA THR A 375 -7.34 -19.35 20.99
C THR A 375 -6.30 -19.25 19.86
N ILE A 376 -5.34 -18.37 19.98
CA ILE A 376 -4.16 -18.42 19.12
C ILE A 376 -3.40 -19.71 19.47
N PRO A 377 -3.16 -20.62 18.51
CA PRO A 377 -2.47 -21.87 18.81
C PRO A 377 -1.04 -21.65 19.29
N PHE A 378 -0.62 -22.37 20.32
CA PHE A 378 0.75 -22.34 20.82
C PHE A 378 1.79 -22.52 19.70
N SER A 379 1.49 -23.34 18.71
CA SER A 379 2.39 -23.62 17.59
C SER A 379 2.76 -22.40 16.75
N ILE A 380 2.05 -21.25 16.87
CA ILE A 380 2.32 -20.02 16.10
C ILE A 380 3.78 -19.58 16.20
N VAL A 381 4.43 -19.85 17.32
CA VAL A 381 5.85 -19.54 17.56
C VAL A 381 6.79 -20.32 16.60
N GLY A 382 6.30 -21.38 15.97
CA GLY A 382 7.03 -22.07 14.90
C GLY A 382 7.18 -21.24 13.63
N CYS A 383 6.36 -20.19 13.46
CA CYS A 383 6.49 -19.23 12.37
C CYS A 383 7.54 -18.16 12.73
N PHE A 384 8.77 -18.57 12.98
CA PHE A 384 9.83 -17.69 13.50
C PHE A 384 10.27 -16.59 12.52
N GLN A 385 9.81 -16.59 11.27
CA GLN A 385 10.02 -15.50 10.31
C GLN A 385 8.85 -14.49 10.26
N LEU A 386 7.92 -14.56 11.22
CA LEU A 386 6.71 -13.76 11.19
C LEU A 386 7.00 -12.28 11.47
N TYR A 387 6.69 -11.40 10.51
CA TYR A 387 6.74 -9.93 10.65
C TYR A 387 5.42 -9.33 11.06
N ALA A 388 4.29 -9.93 10.59
CA ALA A 388 2.96 -9.41 10.86
C ALA A 388 1.98 -10.53 11.21
N LEU A 389 1.32 -10.36 12.36
CA LEU A 389 0.21 -11.18 12.83
C LEU A 389 -1.01 -10.27 12.99
N ILE A 390 -1.99 -10.39 12.08
CA ILE A 390 -3.18 -9.55 12.01
C ILE A 390 -4.41 -10.42 12.17
N LEU A 391 -5.08 -10.29 13.33
CA LEU A 391 -6.22 -11.10 13.75
C LEU A 391 -7.45 -10.26 14.11
N THR A 392 -7.41 -8.96 13.85
CA THR A 392 -8.45 -8.00 14.25
C THR A 392 -9.83 -8.39 13.74
N ASN A 393 -10.89 -7.99 14.47
CA ASN A 393 -12.26 -8.23 14.09
C ASN A 393 -12.59 -9.73 13.90
N ASN A 394 -12.45 -10.51 14.99
CA ASN A 394 -12.81 -11.91 15.07
C ASN A 394 -13.51 -12.21 16.42
N ASN A 395 -13.73 -13.49 16.72
CA ASN A 395 -14.28 -13.96 17.98
C ASN A 395 -13.24 -14.78 18.80
N LEU A 396 -11.96 -14.47 18.60
CA LEU A 396 -10.85 -15.15 19.28
C LEU A 396 -10.83 -14.80 20.77
N SER A 397 -10.37 -15.73 21.59
CA SER A 397 -10.38 -15.61 23.04
C SER A 397 -9.13 -16.21 23.69
N GLY A 398 -9.10 -16.26 25.01
CA GLY A 398 -7.96 -16.78 25.76
C GLY A 398 -6.99 -15.69 26.14
N VAL A 399 -5.76 -16.06 26.48
CA VAL A 399 -4.72 -15.12 26.91
C VAL A 399 -3.67 -14.94 25.82
N ILE A 400 -2.96 -13.81 25.86
CA ILE A 400 -1.76 -13.62 25.03
C ILE A 400 -0.71 -14.63 25.53
N GLN A 401 -0.23 -15.48 24.63
CA GLN A 401 0.67 -16.58 24.95
C GLN A 401 2.03 -16.04 25.41
N PRO A 402 2.56 -16.51 26.57
CA PRO A 402 3.89 -16.11 27.03
C PRO A 402 5.01 -16.40 26.04
N GLU A 403 4.87 -17.45 25.25
CA GLU A 403 5.86 -17.96 24.29
C GLU A 403 6.02 -17.07 23.05
N PHE A 404 5.22 -16.02 22.91
CA PHE A 404 5.41 -15.03 21.81
C PHE A 404 6.78 -14.35 21.88
N ASP A 405 7.51 -14.45 22.98
CA ASP A 405 8.91 -14.00 23.10
C ASP A 405 9.84 -14.61 22.03
N ALA A 406 9.48 -15.77 21.48
CA ALA A 406 10.21 -16.40 20.38
C ALA A 406 10.04 -15.69 19.01
N LEU A 407 9.07 -14.77 18.88
CA LEU A 407 8.82 -13.99 17.67
C LEU A 407 9.55 -12.62 17.72
N ASP A 408 10.86 -12.65 17.85
CA ASP A 408 11.69 -11.46 18.07
C ASP A 408 11.74 -10.47 16.89
N ILE A 409 11.43 -10.93 15.67
CA ILE A 409 11.35 -10.11 14.46
C ILE A 409 9.93 -9.58 14.17
N LEU A 410 8.94 -9.93 15.01
CA LEU A 410 7.56 -9.48 14.82
C LEU A 410 7.47 -7.95 14.93
N ARG A 411 6.92 -7.30 13.90
CA ARG A 411 6.78 -5.84 13.82
C ARG A 411 5.34 -5.37 13.99
N ILE A 412 4.38 -6.17 13.54
CA ILE A 412 2.94 -5.87 13.66
C ILE A 412 2.28 -6.98 14.46
N LEU A 413 1.64 -6.62 15.56
CA LEU A 413 0.77 -7.50 16.34
C LEU A 413 -0.57 -6.79 16.56
N ASP A 414 -1.55 -7.15 15.72
CA ASP A 414 -2.92 -6.63 15.81
C ASP A 414 -3.88 -7.77 16.16
N ILE A 415 -4.36 -7.75 17.39
CA ILE A 415 -5.38 -8.67 17.92
C ILE A 415 -6.64 -7.92 18.35
N SER A 416 -6.81 -6.69 17.89
CA SER A 416 -7.92 -5.82 18.28
C SER A 416 -9.30 -6.40 17.94
N ASN A 417 -10.35 -5.87 18.56
CA ASN A 417 -11.74 -6.30 18.33
C ASN A 417 -11.92 -7.83 18.41
N ASN A 418 -11.57 -8.39 19.57
CA ASN A 418 -11.68 -9.81 19.90
C ASN A 418 -12.15 -10.01 21.35
N ARG A 419 -11.98 -11.18 21.93
CA ARG A 419 -12.32 -11.51 23.34
C ARG A 419 -11.09 -11.96 24.12
N PHE A 420 -9.89 -11.50 23.78
CA PHE A 420 -8.70 -11.82 24.55
C PHE A 420 -8.79 -11.26 25.96
N SER A 421 -8.30 -12.04 26.94
CA SER A 421 -8.39 -11.71 28.35
C SER A 421 -7.04 -11.89 29.07
N GLY A 422 -6.97 -11.59 30.36
CA GLY A 422 -5.73 -11.68 31.13
C GLY A 422 -4.85 -10.46 30.97
N ALA A 423 -3.63 -10.54 31.44
CA ALA A 423 -2.65 -9.45 31.42
C ALA A 423 -1.68 -9.61 30.23
N ILE A 424 -1.03 -8.51 29.86
CA ILE A 424 0.11 -8.55 28.92
C ILE A 424 1.23 -9.36 29.61
N PRO A 425 1.71 -10.47 29.03
CA PRO A 425 2.75 -11.28 29.66
C PRO A 425 4.11 -10.57 29.64
N LEU A 426 4.86 -10.70 30.74
CA LEU A 426 6.22 -10.10 30.85
C LEU A 426 7.18 -10.61 29.77
N THR A 427 6.99 -11.83 29.34
CA THR A 427 7.81 -12.46 28.28
C THR A 427 7.65 -11.79 26.92
N LEU A 428 6.54 -11.06 26.68
CA LEU A 428 6.36 -10.30 25.43
C LEU A 428 7.45 -9.23 25.21
N ALA A 429 8.27 -8.96 26.23
CA ALA A 429 9.53 -8.22 26.14
C ALA A 429 10.51 -8.81 25.09
N GLY A 430 10.37 -10.09 24.72
CA GLY A 430 11.17 -10.74 23.69
C GLY A 430 10.90 -10.22 22.27
N CYS A 431 9.68 -9.76 21.99
CA CYS A 431 9.29 -9.18 20.70
C CYS A 431 9.88 -7.77 20.50
N LYS A 432 11.20 -7.66 20.40
CA LYS A 432 11.92 -6.37 20.40
C LYS A 432 11.69 -5.52 19.15
N SER A 433 11.25 -6.13 18.06
CA SER A 433 11.06 -5.48 16.75
C SER A 433 9.69 -4.82 16.58
N LEU A 434 8.80 -4.90 17.59
CA LEU A 434 7.45 -4.37 17.51
C LEU A 434 7.43 -2.87 17.19
N GLU A 435 6.69 -2.52 16.14
CA GLU A 435 6.44 -1.15 15.70
C GLU A 435 4.96 -0.77 15.86
N ILE A 436 4.05 -1.73 15.63
CA ILE A 436 2.60 -1.56 15.74
C ILE A 436 2.06 -2.63 16.66
N VAL A 437 1.41 -2.20 17.73
CA VAL A 437 0.68 -3.06 18.67
C VAL A 437 -0.72 -2.51 18.84
N ASP A 438 -1.71 -3.29 18.41
CA ASP A 438 -3.11 -2.97 18.60
C ASP A 438 -3.80 -4.11 19.36
N PHE A 439 -4.13 -3.85 20.63
CA PHE A 439 -4.85 -4.75 21.52
C PHE A 439 -6.24 -4.20 21.88
N SER A 440 -6.69 -3.15 21.20
CA SER A 440 -7.92 -2.45 21.52
C SER A 440 -9.15 -3.36 21.41
N SER A 441 -10.22 -2.96 22.09
CA SER A 441 -11.52 -3.65 22.05
C SER A 441 -11.41 -5.15 22.37
N ASN A 442 -10.90 -5.44 23.56
CA ASN A 442 -10.75 -6.79 24.11
C ASN A 442 -11.18 -6.84 25.59
N GLU A 443 -10.92 -7.96 26.25
CA GLU A 443 -11.16 -8.16 27.69
C GLU A 443 -9.85 -8.18 28.50
N LEU A 444 -8.77 -7.62 27.97
CA LEU A 444 -7.48 -7.58 28.62
C LEU A 444 -7.52 -6.76 29.92
N SER A 445 -6.74 -7.16 30.92
CA SER A 445 -6.81 -6.59 32.26
C SER A 445 -5.43 -6.54 32.92
N GLY A 446 -5.38 -6.12 34.17
CA GLY A 446 -4.14 -5.96 34.93
C GLY A 446 -3.53 -4.58 34.75
N SER A 447 -2.31 -4.40 35.24
CA SER A 447 -1.53 -3.17 35.12
C SER A 447 -0.55 -3.26 33.96
N LEU A 448 -0.14 -2.10 33.46
CA LEU A 448 0.94 -2.02 32.47
C LEU A 448 2.26 -2.46 33.15
N ASN A 449 3.01 -3.32 32.46
CA ASN A 449 4.26 -3.85 32.96
C ASN A 449 5.45 -3.43 32.08
N ASP A 450 6.67 -3.68 32.57
CA ASP A 450 7.91 -3.22 31.94
C ASP A 450 8.26 -3.97 30.64
N ALA A 451 7.52 -5.00 30.22
CA ALA A 451 7.70 -5.65 28.92
C ALA A 451 7.62 -4.63 27.77
N ILE A 452 6.68 -3.69 27.88
CA ILE A 452 6.42 -2.67 26.85
C ILE A 452 7.66 -1.78 26.65
N THR A 453 8.49 -1.56 27.68
CA THR A 453 9.72 -0.73 27.58
C THR A 453 10.78 -1.33 26.63
N LYS A 454 10.64 -2.60 26.31
CA LYS A 454 11.57 -3.31 25.41
C LYS A 454 11.24 -3.13 23.93
N TRP A 455 10.06 -2.59 23.62
CA TRP A 455 9.62 -2.32 22.24
C TRP A 455 10.16 -0.96 21.76
N THR A 456 11.45 -0.87 21.60
CA THR A 456 12.17 0.40 21.35
C THR A 456 11.81 1.05 20.00
N ASN A 457 11.27 0.28 19.06
CA ASN A 457 10.87 0.74 17.73
C ASN A 457 9.37 1.09 17.65
N LEU A 458 8.67 1.06 18.79
CA LEU A 458 7.22 1.22 18.82
C LEU A 458 6.79 2.60 18.30
N ARG A 459 5.88 2.59 17.34
CA ARG A 459 5.30 3.76 16.71
C ARG A 459 3.81 3.93 17.04
N TYR A 460 3.11 2.83 17.17
CA TYR A 460 1.69 2.80 17.48
C TYR A 460 1.42 1.80 18.60
N LEU A 461 0.74 2.27 19.65
CA LEU A 461 0.27 1.44 20.75
C LEU A 461 -1.18 1.79 21.08
N SER A 462 -2.09 0.86 20.83
CA SER A 462 -3.47 0.96 21.29
C SER A 462 -3.81 -0.16 22.27
N LEU A 463 -4.29 0.23 23.43
CA LEU A 463 -4.87 -0.62 24.48
C LEU A 463 -6.30 -0.22 24.78
N ALA A 464 -6.91 0.59 23.91
CA ALA A 464 -8.23 1.19 24.12
C ALA A 464 -9.32 0.13 24.34
N GLN A 465 -10.40 0.52 25.02
CA GLN A 465 -11.58 -0.33 25.22
C GLN A 465 -11.24 -1.72 25.80
N ASN A 466 -10.58 -1.71 26.96
CA ASN A 466 -10.18 -2.90 27.69
C ASN A 466 -10.52 -2.77 29.19
N LYS A 467 -9.99 -3.67 30.01
CA LYS A 467 -10.17 -3.66 31.48
C LYS A 467 -8.85 -3.37 32.21
N PHE A 468 -7.87 -2.75 31.54
CA PHE A 468 -6.60 -2.38 32.19
C PHE A 468 -6.83 -1.43 33.37
N SER A 469 -6.01 -1.56 34.41
CA SER A 469 -6.16 -0.81 35.67
C SER A 469 -4.80 -0.47 36.27
N GLY A 470 -4.84 0.25 37.40
CA GLY A 470 -3.61 0.72 38.08
C GLY A 470 -3.13 2.05 37.53
N ASN A 471 -1.96 2.48 37.98
CA ASN A 471 -1.39 3.78 37.62
C ASN A 471 -0.68 3.72 36.28
N LEU A 472 -0.69 4.85 35.54
CA LEU A 472 0.13 5.01 34.36
C LEU A 472 1.62 5.05 34.78
N PRO A 473 2.47 4.18 34.24
CA PRO A 473 3.87 4.14 34.61
C PRO A 473 4.65 5.32 34.02
N SER A 474 5.70 5.76 34.71
CA SER A 474 6.51 6.92 34.29
C SER A 474 7.24 6.72 32.97
N TRP A 475 7.56 5.48 32.58
CA TRP A 475 8.21 5.17 31.31
C TRP A 475 7.31 5.38 30.09
N LEU A 476 6.00 5.58 30.27
CA LEU A 476 5.03 5.68 29.15
C LEU A 476 5.41 6.72 28.11
N PHE A 477 6.03 7.81 28.54
CA PHE A 477 6.42 8.91 27.67
C PHE A 477 7.92 8.91 27.29
N THR A 478 8.61 7.77 27.44
CA THR A 478 10.05 7.67 27.12
C THR A 478 10.35 7.09 25.74
N PHE A 479 9.33 6.73 24.96
CA PHE A 479 9.50 6.18 23.62
C PHE A 479 9.97 7.25 22.62
N ASN A 480 11.01 6.93 21.84
CA ASN A 480 11.62 7.86 20.92
C ASN A 480 10.92 7.91 19.53
N ALA A 481 10.15 6.88 19.18
CA ALA A 481 9.53 6.72 17.86
C ALA A 481 8.01 6.74 17.89
N ILE A 482 7.40 6.89 19.04
CA ILE A 482 5.93 6.78 19.18
C ILE A 482 5.23 7.91 18.44
N GLU A 483 4.22 7.54 17.65
CA GLU A 483 3.36 8.45 16.90
C GLU A 483 1.94 8.48 17.49
N MET A 484 1.46 7.36 18.03
CA MET A 484 0.14 7.26 18.65
C MET A 484 0.16 6.39 19.88
N MET A 485 -0.47 6.89 20.96
CA MET A 485 -0.81 6.13 22.16
C MET A 485 -2.30 6.28 22.46
N ASP A 486 -3.03 5.17 22.43
CA ASP A 486 -4.44 5.13 22.77
C ASP A 486 -4.70 4.15 23.93
N PHE A 487 -5.02 4.71 25.09
CA PHE A 487 -5.38 3.97 26.30
C PHE A 487 -6.79 4.30 26.77
N SER A 488 -7.60 4.87 25.88
CA SER A 488 -8.96 5.28 26.18
C SER A 488 -9.85 4.11 26.64
N HIS A 489 -10.92 4.43 27.32
CA HIS A 489 -11.93 3.46 27.75
C HIS A 489 -11.33 2.26 28.52
N ASN A 490 -10.60 2.57 29.59
CA ASN A 490 -10.01 1.60 30.51
C ASN A 490 -10.35 1.97 31.97
N LYS A 491 -9.65 1.38 32.93
CA LYS A 491 -9.80 1.63 34.37
C LYS A 491 -8.51 2.17 34.99
N PHE A 492 -7.70 2.91 34.22
CA PHE A 492 -6.48 3.51 34.73
C PHE A 492 -6.80 4.57 35.78
N THR A 493 -5.98 4.59 36.85
CA THR A 493 -6.12 5.48 38.01
C THR A 493 -4.84 6.27 38.25
N GLY A 494 -4.84 7.11 39.28
CA GLY A 494 -3.64 7.88 39.65
C GLY A 494 -3.43 9.11 38.76
N PHE A 495 -2.21 9.61 38.76
CA PHE A 495 -1.83 10.83 38.08
C PHE A 495 -1.30 10.53 36.68
N ILE A 496 -1.47 11.48 35.76
CA ILE A 496 -0.68 11.48 34.51
C ILE A 496 0.77 11.80 34.93
N PRO A 497 1.76 10.92 34.63
CA PRO A 497 3.13 11.13 35.07
C PRO A 497 3.71 12.45 34.55
N ASP A 498 4.27 13.26 35.49
CA ASP A 498 5.02 14.46 35.10
C ASP A 498 6.44 14.08 34.75
N ILE A 499 6.77 14.17 33.49
CA ILE A 499 8.09 13.84 32.99
C ILE A 499 8.74 15.11 32.50
N ASN A 500 9.97 15.36 32.93
CA ASN A 500 10.81 16.37 32.31
C ASN A 500 11.12 15.94 30.88
N PHE A 501 10.28 16.36 29.92
CA PHE A 501 10.40 16.08 28.49
C PHE A 501 11.66 16.72 27.87
N LYS A 502 12.82 16.50 28.43
CA LYS A 502 14.07 16.89 27.81
C LYS A 502 14.41 15.89 26.71
N GLY A 503 13.74 16.02 25.57
CA GLY A 503 14.18 15.43 24.32
C GLY A 503 13.65 14.04 23.93
N SER A 504 12.63 13.47 24.62
CA SER A 504 12.26 12.06 24.41
C SER A 504 11.10 11.78 23.47
N LEU A 505 10.21 12.72 23.24
CA LEU A 505 9.10 12.54 22.27
C LEU A 505 9.29 13.54 21.14
N ILE A 506 10.11 13.16 20.18
CA ILE A 506 10.16 13.86 18.89
C ILE A 506 9.03 13.28 18.06
N PHE A 507 7.81 13.81 18.22
CA PHE A 507 6.82 13.72 17.17
C PHE A 507 7.42 14.41 15.95
N ASN A 508 7.94 13.61 15.04
CA ASN A 508 8.78 14.06 13.94
C ASN A 508 7.93 14.88 12.98
N THR A 509 8.03 16.21 13.05
CA THR A 509 7.53 17.10 12.01
C THR A 509 8.35 16.84 10.74
N ARG A 510 7.97 15.83 9.96
CA ARG A 510 8.39 15.76 8.57
C ARG A 510 7.75 16.97 7.89
N ASN A 511 8.58 17.83 7.29
CA ASN A 511 8.16 18.96 6.47
C ASN A 511 7.21 18.48 5.35
N VAL A 512 5.92 18.38 5.65
CA VAL A 512 4.88 18.15 4.66
C VAL A 512 4.33 19.52 4.30
N THR A 513 4.77 20.04 3.17
CA THR A 513 4.34 21.34 2.61
C THR A 513 2.97 21.28 1.92
N VAL A 514 2.16 20.28 2.17
CA VAL A 514 0.82 20.13 1.59
C VAL A 514 -0.21 20.29 2.70
N LYS A 515 -1.07 21.30 2.57
CA LYS A 515 -2.29 21.45 3.38
C LYS A 515 -3.25 20.33 3.00
N GLU A 516 -3.19 19.21 3.72
CA GLU A 516 -4.17 18.14 3.57
C GLU A 516 -5.42 18.43 4.43
N PRO A 517 -6.60 17.99 3.97
CA PRO A 517 -7.83 18.17 4.72
C PRO A 517 -7.81 17.42 6.04
N LEU A 518 -8.62 17.87 6.98
CA LEU A 518 -8.68 17.56 8.42
C LEU A 518 -8.76 16.08 8.81
N VAL A 519 -8.93 15.17 7.88
CA VAL A 519 -9.12 13.73 8.07
C VAL A 519 -8.24 12.93 7.10
N ALA A 520 -7.07 13.44 6.74
CA ALA A 520 -6.08 12.60 6.11
C ALA A 520 -5.44 11.71 7.17
N ALA A 521 -6.06 10.57 7.38
CA ALA A 521 -5.44 9.49 8.13
C ALA A 521 -4.05 9.22 7.56
N ARG A 522 -3.00 9.49 8.34
CA ARG A 522 -1.65 9.10 7.94
C ARG A 522 -1.62 7.58 7.81
N LYS A 523 -1.37 7.08 6.62
CA LYS A 523 -1.14 5.67 6.41
C LYS A 523 0.28 5.34 6.88
N VAL A 524 0.38 4.57 7.95
CA VAL A 524 1.65 3.93 8.31
C VAL A 524 1.84 2.78 7.33
N GLN A 525 2.66 3.00 6.31
CA GLN A 525 2.98 1.97 5.34
C GLN A 525 4.15 1.13 5.85
N LEU A 526 3.87 -0.09 6.27
CA LEU A 526 4.88 -1.10 6.49
C LEU A 526 4.99 -1.94 5.21
N ARG A 527 6.12 -1.79 4.50
CA ARG A 527 6.42 -2.65 3.37
C ARG A 527 7.12 -3.89 3.88
N VAL A 528 6.46 -5.01 3.77
CA VAL A 528 7.08 -6.33 3.93
C VAL A 528 7.38 -6.84 2.53
N SER A 529 8.66 -7.04 2.24
CA SER A 529 9.09 -7.56 0.94
C SER A 529 9.33 -9.06 1.07
N ALA A 530 8.43 -9.86 0.52
CA ALA A 530 8.68 -11.28 0.29
C ALA A 530 9.37 -11.45 -1.06
N VAL A 531 10.54 -12.07 -1.09
CA VAL A 531 11.27 -12.36 -2.33
C VAL A 531 10.73 -13.66 -2.91
N VAL A 532 9.95 -13.59 -3.96
CA VAL A 532 9.35 -14.76 -4.63
C VAL A 532 10.29 -15.34 -5.69
N SER A 533 11.14 -14.49 -6.28
CA SER A 533 12.23 -14.86 -7.19
C SER A 533 13.20 -13.69 -7.29
N ASP A 534 14.38 -13.90 -7.88
CA ASP A 534 15.46 -12.89 -7.98
C ASP A 534 15.03 -11.51 -8.56
N SER A 535 13.86 -11.43 -9.19
CA SER A 535 13.33 -10.21 -9.79
C SER A 535 11.98 -9.72 -9.23
N ASN A 536 11.25 -10.52 -8.44
CA ASN A 536 9.91 -10.19 -7.97
C ASN A 536 9.86 -10.14 -6.45
N GLN A 537 9.77 -8.92 -5.91
CA GLN A 537 9.47 -8.67 -4.51
C GLN A 537 7.97 -8.44 -4.37
N LEU A 538 7.31 -9.28 -3.57
CA LEU A 538 5.96 -9.01 -3.08
C LEU A 538 6.06 -7.98 -1.95
N SER A 539 5.43 -6.85 -2.12
CA SER A 539 5.33 -5.85 -1.06
C SER A 539 3.96 -5.90 -0.43
N PHE A 540 3.89 -6.22 0.85
CA PHE A 540 2.70 -6.06 1.68
C PHE A 540 2.71 -4.67 2.30
N THR A 541 1.56 -3.98 2.26
CA THR A 541 1.38 -2.68 2.89
C THR A 541 0.30 -2.79 3.96
N TYR A 542 0.67 -2.57 5.21
CA TYR A 542 -0.30 -2.41 6.30
C TYR A 542 -0.67 -0.93 6.40
N ASP A 543 -1.94 -0.62 6.15
CA ASP A 543 -2.48 0.73 6.21
C ASP A 543 -3.14 0.97 7.58
N LEU A 544 -2.50 1.72 8.44
CA LEU A 544 -3.07 2.20 9.69
C LEU A 544 -3.48 3.67 9.54
N SER A 545 -4.78 3.93 9.73
CA SER A 545 -5.32 5.29 9.75
C SER A 545 -5.24 5.86 11.15
N SER A 546 -4.27 6.70 11.46
CA SER A 546 -4.08 7.26 12.79
C SER A 546 -3.57 8.70 12.74
N MET A 547 -4.03 9.53 13.69
CA MET A 547 -3.42 10.83 13.98
C MET A 547 -2.25 10.65 14.94
N VAL A 548 -1.26 11.55 14.88
CA VAL A 548 -0.15 11.59 15.83
C VAL A 548 -0.67 12.14 17.16
N GLY A 549 -0.79 11.30 18.16
CA GLY A 549 -1.50 11.76 19.34
C GLY A 549 -1.48 10.87 20.57
N ILE A 550 -2.16 11.37 21.58
CA ILE A 550 -2.35 10.71 22.88
C ILE A 550 -3.83 10.74 23.20
N ASP A 551 -4.41 9.56 23.47
CA ASP A 551 -5.76 9.39 23.99
C ASP A 551 -5.73 8.65 25.34
N LEU A 552 -6.13 9.34 26.40
CA LEU A 552 -6.29 8.80 27.75
C LEU A 552 -7.72 8.95 28.23
N SER A 553 -8.68 9.22 27.34
CA SER A 553 -10.06 9.49 27.69
C SER A 553 -10.78 8.32 28.34
N SER A 554 -11.86 8.60 29.02
CA SER A 554 -12.72 7.57 29.64
C SER A 554 -11.94 6.62 30.55
N ASN A 555 -11.23 7.19 31.51
CA ASN A 555 -10.51 6.49 32.57
C ASN A 555 -10.86 7.06 33.95
N SER A 556 -10.13 6.69 34.98
CA SER A 556 -10.27 7.23 36.34
C SER A 556 -9.03 8.02 36.77
N LEU A 557 -8.39 8.72 35.84
CA LEU A 557 -7.22 9.53 36.09
C LEU A 557 -7.62 10.80 36.86
N HIS A 558 -6.78 11.22 37.83
CA HIS A 558 -7.01 12.40 38.66
C HIS A 558 -5.72 13.23 38.80
N GLY A 559 -5.82 14.40 39.40
CA GLY A 559 -4.69 15.30 39.57
C GLY A 559 -4.64 16.40 38.51
N GLU A 560 -3.59 17.20 38.56
CA GLU A 560 -3.36 18.24 37.57
C GLU A 560 -2.77 17.67 36.29
N ILE A 561 -3.08 18.29 35.14
CA ILE A 561 -2.47 17.92 33.87
C ILE A 561 -0.99 18.40 33.90
N PRO A 562 -0.01 17.52 33.70
CA PRO A 562 1.41 17.87 33.74
C PRO A 562 1.77 18.95 32.72
N ARG A 563 2.50 19.97 33.13
CA ARG A 563 2.97 21.05 32.22
C ARG A 563 3.84 20.53 31.08
N GLY A 564 4.58 19.44 31.33
CA GLY A 564 5.41 18.79 30.33
C GLY A 564 4.60 18.32 29.12
N LEU A 565 3.40 17.82 29.28
CA LEU A 565 2.52 17.34 28.21
C LEU A 565 2.24 18.44 27.17
N PHE A 566 2.07 19.67 27.62
CA PHE A 566 1.84 20.83 26.75
C PHE A 566 3.13 21.38 26.10
N GLY A 567 4.26 20.73 26.36
CA GLY A 567 5.55 21.01 25.69
C GLY A 567 5.76 20.22 24.41
N LEU A 568 4.86 19.26 24.07
CA LEU A 568 4.99 18.38 22.91
C LEU A 568 4.59 19.09 21.62
N ALA A 569 5.53 19.75 20.96
CA ALA A 569 5.29 20.64 19.81
C ALA A 569 4.71 19.92 18.58
N GLY A 570 5.03 18.64 18.40
CA GLY A 570 4.58 17.85 17.24
C GLY A 570 3.26 17.08 17.48
N LEU A 571 2.63 17.21 18.65
CA LEU A 571 1.38 16.53 18.96
C LEU A 571 0.23 17.13 18.14
N GLU A 572 -0.50 16.28 17.40
CA GLU A 572 -1.62 16.68 16.56
C GLU A 572 -2.98 16.46 17.25
N TYR A 573 -3.04 15.46 18.13
CA TYR A 573 -4.27 15.04 18.83
C TYR A 573 -4.00 14.80 20.33
N LEU A 574 -4.81 15.39 21.18
CA LEU A 574 -4.80 15.15 22.62
C LEU A 574 -6.24 15.02 23.15
N ASN A 575 -6.56 13.86 23.68
CA ASN A 575 -7.83 13.59 24.31
C ASN A 575 -7.62 13.09 25.76
N LEU A 576 -8.09 13.87 26.73
CA LEU A 576 -8.09 13.54 28.16
C LEU A 576 -9.52 13.57 28.74
N SER A 577 -10.53 13.56 27.89
CA SER A 577 -11.94 13.70 28.32
C SER A 577 -12.40 12.57 29.22
N CYS A 578 -13.49 12.80 29.95
CA CYS A 578 -14.13 11.78 30.82
C CYS A 578 -13.13 11.17 31.83
N ASN A 579 -12.50 12.04 32.63
CA ASN A 579 -11.60 11.68 33.72
C ASN A 579 -11.97 12.52 34.98
N PHE A 580 -11.14 12.47 36.02
CA PHE A 580 -11.28 13.26 37.25
C PHE A 580 -10.14 14.30 37.39
N LEU A 581 -9.65 14.83 36.26
CA LEU A 581 -8.55 15.80 36.25
C LEU A 581 -9.04 17.16 36.78
N TYR A 582 -8.18 17.84 37.55
CA TYR A 582 -8.50 19.15 38.14
C TYR A 582 -7.33 20.13 37.94
N GLY A 583 -7.48 21.34 38.49
CA GLY A 583 -6.46 22.39 38.37
C GLY A 583 -6.66 23.27 37.14
N GLN A 584 -5.67 24.10 36.86
CA GLN A 584 -5.75 25.09 35.78
C GLN A 584 -5.14 24.53 34.50
N LEU A 585 -5.71 24.91 33.37
CA LEU A 585 -5.17 24.57 32.05
C LEU A 585 -3.89 25.38 31.79
N PRO A 586 -2.72 24.75 31.61
CA PRO A 586 -1.51 25.44 31.24
C PRO A 586 -1.60 26.10 29.85
N GLY A 587 -0.70 27.05 29.57
CA GLY A 587 -0.64 27.68 28.25
C GLY A 587 -0.19 26.73 27.15
N LEU A 588 -0.89 26.77 26.01
CA LEU A 588 -0.72 25.86 24.87
C LEU A 588 0.26 26.38 23.80
N GLN A 589 1.07 27.40 24.09
CA GLN A 589 1.88 28.12 23.09
C GLN A 589 2.87 27.24 22.33
N LYS A 590 3.28 26.12 22.91
CA LYS A 590 4.27 25.20 22.31
C LYS A 590 3.66 24.13 21.40
N MET A 591 2.34 23.94 21.43
CA MET A 591 1.64 22.90 20.69
C MET A 591 1.24 23.37 19.29
N HIS A 592 2.18 23.78 18.47
CA HIS A 592 1.90 24.41 17.18
C HIS A 592 1.21 23.46 16.18
N SER A 593 1.42 22.16 16.29
CA SER A 593 0.84 21.14 15.38
C SER A 593 -0.53 20.64 15.82
N LEU A 594 -1.06 21.13 16.95
CA LEU A 594 -2.28 20.60 17.53
C LEU A 594 -3.51 20.90 16.66
N LYS A 595 -4.19 19.82 16.23
CA LYS A 595 -5.40 19.85 15.40
C LYS A 595 -6.66 19.58 16.18
N ALA A 596 -6.58 18.74 17.23
CA ALA A 596 -7.71 18.39 18.07
C ALA A 596 -7.31 18.34 19.55
N LEU A 597 -8.12 18.97 20.39
CA LEU A 597 -8.00 18.98 21.86
C LEU A 597 -9.37 18.70 22.50
N ASP A 598 -9.48 17.59 23.23
CA ASP A 598 -10.66 17.28 24.04
C ASP A 598 -10.26 17.09 25.53
N LEU A 599 -10.72 17.99 26.37
CA LEU A 599 -10.55 17.95 27.83
C LEU A 599 -11.91 17.91 28.56
N SER A 600 -12.98 17.65 27.84
CA SER A 600 -14.35 17.69 28.36
C SER A 600 -14.59 16.68 29.49
N HIS A 601 -15.64 16.90 30.25
CA HIS A 601 -16.04 16.01 31.36
C HIS A 601 -14.88 15.72 32.34
N ASN A 602 -14.38 16.81 32.95
CA ASN A 602 -13.37 16.80 33.99
C ASN A 602 -13.72 17.83 35.08
N SER A 603 -12.80 18.11 36.00
CA SER A 603 -12.96 19.12 37.04
C SER A 603 -11.95 20.28 36.87
N LEU A 604 -11.54 20.57 35.62
CA LEU A 604 -10.60 21.64 35.31
C LEU A 604 -11.22 23.02 35.66
N SER A 605 -10.41 23.92 36.17
CA SER A 605 -10.87 25.21 36.68
C SER A 605 -9.99 26.39 36.22
N GLY A 606 -10.32 27.58 36.66
CA GLY A 606 -9.60 28.79 36.30
C GLY A 606 -10.02 29.36 34.95
N HIS A 607 -9.21 30.25 34.39
CA HIS A 607 -9.55 30.94 33.15
C HIS A 607 -9.08 30.14 31.93
N ILE A 608 -9.82 30.25 30.83
CA ILE A 608 -9.42 29.70 29.54
C ILE A 608 -8.19 30.48 29.05
N PRO A 609 -7.06 29.78 28.73
CA PRO A 609 -5.86 30.47 28.25
C PRO A 609 -6.13 31.22 26.94
N GLY A 610 -5.87 32.53 26.91
CA GLY A 610 -6.12 33.37 25.72
C GLY A 610 -5.35 32.98 24.47
N ASN A 611 -4.33 32.18 24.59
CA ASN A 611 -3.47 31.72 23.48
C ASN A 611 -3.99 30.48 22.72
N ILE A 612 -5.10 29.87 23.12
CA ILE A 612 -5.75 28.80 22.34
C ILE A 612 -6.12 29.30 20.95
N SER A 613 -6.57 30.56 20.85
CA SER A 613 -6.94 31.17 19.58
C SER A 613 -5.77 31.34 18.59
N SER A 614 -4.53 31.31 19.07
CA SER A 614 -3.32 31.42 18.23
C SER A 614 -2.92 30.12 17.56
N LEU A 615 -3.52 28.97 17.95
CA LEU A 615 -3.26 27.67 17.33
C LEU A 615 -4.02 27.60 15.98
N GLN A 616 -3.30 27.87 14.89
CA GLN A 616 -3.90 28.02 13.55
C GLN A 616 -4.47 26.72 13.02
N ASP A 617 -3.84 25.58 13.33
CA ASP A 617 -4.22 24.25 12.85
C ASP A 617 -5.31 23.59 13.73
N LEU A 618 -5.59 24.18 14.90
CA LEU A 618 -6.62 23.62 15.82
C LEU A 618 -8.01 23.76 15.19
N SER A 619 -8.65 22.65 14.93
CA SER A 619 -9.95 22.56 14.28
C SER A 619 -11.03 21.97 15.19
N ILE A 620 -10.63 21.16 16.16
CA ILE A 620 -11.53 20.56 17.16
C ILE A 620 -11.05 21.02 18.54
N LEU A 621 -11.95 21.66 19.27
CA LEU A 621 -11.75 22.04 20.67
C LEU A 621 -12.97 21.65 21.46
N ASN A 622 -12.78 20.93 22.56
CA ASN A 622 -13.86 20.59 23.50
C ASN A 622 -13.33 20.76 24.94
N LEU A 623 -13.84 21.77 25.64
CA LEU A 623 -13.58 22.06 27.05
C LEU A 623 -14.87 21.99 27.87
N SER A 624 -15.95 21.41 27.31
CA SER A 624 -17.27 21.37 27.92
C SER A 624 -17.29 20.53 29.21
N TYR A 625 -18.28 20.78 30.04
CA TYR A 625 -18.48 20.05 31.28
C TYR A 625 -17.23 20.01 32.18
N ASN A 626 -16.75 21.19 32.56
CA ASN A 626 -15.68 21.43 33.50
C ASN A 626 -16.10 22.53 34.52
N CYS A 627 -15.14 23.10 35.24
CA CYS A 627 -15.34 24.18 36.22
C CYS A 627 -14.59 25.46 35.78
N PHE A 628 -14.42 25.69 34.47
CA PHE A 628 -13.79 26.92 34.00
C PHE A 628 -14.64 28.15 34.36
N SER A 629 -13.94 29.27 34.57
CA SER A 629 -14.56 30.54 34.98
C SER A 629 -14.04 31.73 34.20
N GLY A 630 -14.70 32.87 34.32
CA GLY A 630 -14.31 34.08 33.63
C GLY A 630 -14.91 34.23 32.24
N TYR A 631 -14.23 34.94 31.33
CA TYR A 631 -14.79 35.30 30.04
C TYR A 631 -14.17 34.51 28.90
N VAL A 632 -14.99 34.07 27.92
CA VAL A 632 -14.55 33.59 26.62
C VAL A 632 -14.53 34.76 25.64
N PRO A 633 -13.36 35.26 25.16
CA PRO A 633 -13.27 36.44 24.31
C PRO A 633 -13.88 36.16 22.91
N GLN A 634 -14.93 36.86 22.51
CA GLN A 634 -15.55 36.70 21.18
C GLN A 634 -14.64 37.16 20.03
N LYS A 635 -13.79 38.12 20.27
CA LYS A 635 -12.90 38.74 19.24
C LYS A 635 -11.67 37.89 18.87
N GLN A 636 -11.40 36.80 19.57
CA GLN A 636 -10.17 36.00 19.42
C GLN A 636 -10.37 34.67 18.67
N GLY A 637 -11.42 34.53 17.86
CA GLY A 637 -11.61 33.32 17.02
C GLY A 637 -12.16 32.09 17.75
N TYR A 638 -12.64 32.21 18.98
CA TYR A 638 -13.29 31.12 19.74
C TYR A 638 -14.67 30.73 19.17
N GLY A 639 -15.32 31.62 18.45
CA GLY A 639 -16.60 31.35 17.78
C GLY A 639 -16.57 30.23 16.73
N ARG A 640 -15.36 29.82 16.30
CA ARG A 640 -15.18 28.68 15.40
C ARG A 640 -15.39 27.30 16.05
N PHE A 641 -15.54 27.27 17.40
CA PHE A 641 -15.74 26.05 18.16
C PHE A 641 -17.11 26.01 18.85
N PRO A 642 -18.20 25.79 18.12
CA PRO A 642 -19.54 25.79 18.70
C PRO A 642 -19.68 24.68 19.75
N GLY A 643 -20.21 25.01 20.92
CA GLY A 643 -20.41 24.07 22.00
C GLY A 643 -19.18 23.69 22.84
N ALA A 644 -17.98 24.13 22.44
CA ALA A 644 -16.72 23.77 23.10
C ALA A 644 -16.65 24.14 24.59
N PHE A 645 -17.48 25.07 25.06
CA PHE A 645 -17.43 25.63 26.39
C PHE A 645 -18.71 25.32 27.21
N ALA A 646 -19.64 24.55 26.66
CA ALA A 646 -20.92 24.22 27.33
C ALA A 646 -20.68 23.52 28.67
N GLY A 647 -21.60 23.67 29.62
CA GLY A 647 -21.53 22.97 30.90
C GLY A 647 -20.44 23.46 31.86
N ASN A 648 -19.93 24.70 31.70
CA ASN A 648 -19.06 25.37 32.65
C ASN A 648 -19.87 26.48 33.35
N PRO A 649 -20.34 26.29 34.61
CA PRO A 649 -21.32 27.17 35.24
C PRO A 649 -20.84 28.60 35.41
N ASP A 650 -19.57 28.80 35.72
CA ASP A 650 -18.95 30.09 36.05
C ASP A 650 -18.28 30.76 34.84
N LEU A 651 -18.51 30.23 33.60
CA LEU A 651 -17.92 30.74 32.37
C LEU A 651 -18.94 31.58 31.60
N CYS A 652 -18.60 32.81 31.31
CA CYS A 652 -19.45 33.74 30.58
C CYS A 652 -18.94 33.93 29.12
N MET A 653 -19.85 34.02 28.17
CA MET A 653 -19.56 34.50 26.84
C MET A 653 -19.50 36.04 26.86
N GLU A 654 -18.46 36.65 26.31
CA GLU A 654 -18.36 38.10 26.18
C GLU A 654 -19.45 38.60 25.24
N THR A 655 -20.48 39.26 25.78
CA THR A 655 -21.49 39.96 24.98
C THR A 655 -20.99 41.36 24.60
N SER A 656 -21.54 41.97 23.52
CA SER A 656 -21.21 43.29 23.06
C SER A 656 -21.49 44.40 24.10
N SER A 657 -22.13 44.09 25.20
CA SER A 657 -22.46 44.98 26.34
C SER A 657 -21.55 44.78 27.56
N GLY A 658 -20.64 43.81 27.54
CA GLY A 658 -19.66 43.60 28.64
C GLY A 658 -20.25 43.08 29.95
N VAL A 659 -21.51 42.65 30.02
CA VAL A 659 -22.17 42.14 31.22
C VAL A 659 -22.47 40.65 31.04
N CYS A 660 -22.02 39.80 31.97
CA CYS A 660 -22.51 38.43 32.08
C CYS A 660 -24.03 38.51 32.35
N ASP A 661 -24.81 37.85 31.51
CA ASP A 661 -26.23 37.66 31.79
C ASP A 661 -26.37 36.59 32.91
N ASP A 662 -26.36 37.08 34.16
CA ASP A 662 -26.64 36.26 35.30
C ASP A 662 -28.13 35.89 35.25
N GLY A 663 -28.45 34.76 34.60
CA GLY A 663 -29.81 34.19 34.55
C GLY A 663 -30.40 33.82 35.93
N ARG A 664 -30.02 34.56 37.01
CA ARG A 664 -30.52 34.44 38.38
C ARG A 664 -31.05 35.76 38.89
N THR A 665 -32.07 36.29 38.25
CA THR A 665 -33.10 37.15 38.94
C THR A 665 -34.16 37.54 37.91
N GLN A 666 -35.27 36.90 37.89
CA GLN A 666 -36.59 37.51 37.78
C GLN A 666 -37.67 36.48 38.05
N SER A 667 -38.06 36.39 39.34
CA SER A 667 -39.37 35.90 39.71
C SER A 667 -40.38 37.03 39.51
N ALA A 668 -41.46 36.67 38.86
CA ALA A 668 -42.75 37.28 38.89
C ALA A 668 -42.99 38.67 38.31
N GLN A 669 -43.55 38.75 37.12
CA GLN A 669 -44.90 39.32 36.95
C GLN A 669 -45.39 39.03 35.54
N GLY A 670 -46.62 38.53 35.49
CA GLY A 670 -47.24 38.01 34.28
C GLY A 670 -47.59 39.06 33.23
N SER A 671 -47.54 38.64 32.00
CA SER A 671 -48.50 39.03 30.95
C SER A 671 -48.49 37.97 29.89
N SER A 672 -49.65 37.43 29.63
CA SER A 672 -50.01 36.57 28.51
C SER A 672 -49.63 37.16 27.17
N PHE A 673 -49.05 36.37 26.24
CA PHE A 673 -49.52 36.30 24.87
C PHE A 673 -48.79 35.25 24.06
N SER A 674 -49.60 34.39 23.42
CA SER A 674 -49.46 33.63 22.18
C SER A 674 -48.30 32.64 22.01
N GLU A 675 -48.69 31.40 21.98
CA GLU A 675 -48.04 30.27 21.32
C GLU A 675 -47.71 30.60 19.85
N ASP A 676 -46.46 30.48 19.52
CA ASP A 676 -46.07 30.07 18.15
C ASP A 676 -45.00 28.99 18.27
N ARG A 677 -45.39 27.79 17.91
CA ARG A 677 -44.54 26.61 17.79
C ARG A 677 -43.58 26.80 16.67
N MET A 678 -42.28 26.75 16.95
CA MET A 678 -41.29 26.25 16.02
C MET A 678 -40.39 25.25 16.73
N ASP A 679 -40.81 23.98 16.61
CA ASP A 679 -39.94 22.83 16.89
C ASP A 679 -38.84 22.73 15.85
N GLY A 680 -37.61 22.98 16.25
CA GLY A 680 -36.42 22.69 15.47
C GLY A 680 -35.52 21.71 16.21
N PRO A 681 -35.28 20.49 15.69
CA PRO A 681 -34.46 19.49 16.35
C PRO A 681 -32.96 19.70 16.07
N ILE A 682 -32.26 20.49 16.87
CA ILE A 682 -30.83 20.76 16.70
C ILE A 682 -29.93 20.16 17.81
N SER A 683 -30.50 19.68 18.92
CA SER A 683 -29.67 19.28 20.07
C SER A 683 -29.24 17.82 20.13
N VAL A 684 -29.71 16.95 19.22
CA VAL A 684 -29.39 15.51 19.24
C VAL A 684 -28.22 15.17 18.31
N GLY A 685 -27.95 15.99 17.30
CA GLY A 685 -26.87 15.73 16.32
C GLY A 685 -25.44 15.91 16.85
N ILE A 686 -25.26 16.80 17.82
CA ILE A 686 -23.89 17.11 18.35
C ILE A 686 -23.44 16.04 19.36
N PHE A 687 -24.39 15.41 20.06
CA PHE A 687 -24.09 14.33 21.02
C PHE A 687 -23.56 13.05 20.34
N PHE A 688 -23.94 12.81 19.08
CA PHE A 688 -23.48 11.66 18.33
C PHE A 688 -22.13 11.85 17.63
N ILE A 689 -21.65 13.07 17.44
CA ILE A 689 -20.37 13.32 16.73
C ILE A 689 -19.16 12.98 17.63
N SER A 690 -19.23 13.22 18.94
CA SER A 690 -18.13 12.87 19.84
C SER A 690 -18.04 11.38 20.16
N ALA A 691 -19.16 10.65 20.07
CA ALA A 691 -19.20 9.19 20.23
C ALA A 691 -18.82 8.44 18.93
N PHE A 692 -18.91 9.09 17.76
CA PHE A 692 -18.69 8.47 16.45
C PHE A 692 -17.27 8.59 15.90
N VAL A 693 -16.40 9.36 16.51
CA VAL A 693 -14.97 9.42 16.10
C VAL A 693 -14.22 8.17 16.55
N SER A 694 -14.76 7.41 17.52
CA SER A 694 -14.21 6.14 17.97
C SER A 694 -14.98 4.89 17.51
N PHE A 695 -16.09 5.05 16.75
CA PHE A 695 -16.86 3.92 16.23
C PHE A 695 -17.01 4.01 14.71
N ASP A 696 -16.32 3.12 14.03
CA ASP A 696 -16.57 2.62 12.68
C ASP A 696 -16.87 3.60 11.55
N PHE A 697 -15.83 4.05 10.88
CA PHE A 697 -15.91 4.54 9.50
C PHE A 697 -16.61 3.52 8.56
N GLY A 698 -16.72 2.25 8.97
CA GLY A 698 -17.42 1.19 8.24
C GLY A 698 -18.93 1.37 8.14
N VAL A 699 -19.59 1.96 9.14
CA VAL A 699 -21.05 2.10 9.16
C VAL A 699 -21.52 3.26 8.27
N VAL A 700 -20.75 4.34 8.15
CA VAL A 700 -21.13 5.49 7.30
C VAL A 700 -21.07 5.13 5.80
N VAL A 701 -20.16 4.26 5.39
CA VAL A 701 -20.08 3.77 4.01
C VAL A 701 -21.29 2.89 3.64
N LEU A 702 -21.84 2.14 4.61
CA LEU A 702 -23.06 1.33 4.41
C LEU A 702 -24.31 2.20 4.15
N PHE A 703 -24.43 3.37 4.77
CA PHE A 703 -25.57 4.28 4.56
C PHE A 703 -25.46 5.17 3.31
N CYS A 704 -24.26 5.35 2.75
CA CYS A 704 -24.07 6.09 1.51
C CYS A 704 -24.23 5.22 0.25
N SER A 705 -24.31 3.90 0.38
CA SER A 705 -24.55 2.99 -0.74
C SER A 705 -26.05 2.96 -1.08
N ALA A 706 -26.39 3.27 -2.34
CA ALA A 706 -27.77 3.22 -2.85
C ALA A 706 -28.39 1.80 -2.74
N ARG A 707 -27.58 0.74 -2.64
CA ARG A 707 -28.01 -0.65 -2.46
C ARG A 707 -28.45 -0.97 -1.02
N ALA A 708 -27.79 -0.43 -0.02
CA ALA A 708 -28.18 -0.66 1.38
C ALA A 708 -29.51 0.01 1.71
N ARG A 709 -29.77 1.20 1.17
CA ARG A 709 -31.05 1.91 1.33
C ARG A 709 -32.24 1.14 0.76
N ASN A 710 -32.08 0.48 -0.37
CA ASN A 710 -33.13 -0.32 -0.98
C ASN A 710 -33.42 -1.62 -0.24
N TYR A 711 -32.42 -2.20 0.45
CA TYR A 711 -32.62 -3.43 1.23
C TYR A 711 -33.40 -3.17 2.53
N ILE A 712 -33.14 -2.05 3.20
CA ILE A 712 -33.83 -1.67 4.45
C ILE A 712 -35.29 -1.26 4.18
N LEU A 713 -35.60 -0.72 3.00
CA LEU A 713 -36.97 -0.34 2.63
C LEU A 713 -37.84 -1.51 2.13
N GLN A 714 -37.25 -2.65 1.78
CA GLN A 714 -37.99 -3.86 1.36
C GLN A 714 -38.38 -4.81 2.53
N THR A 715 -37.92 -4.57 3.76
CA THR A 715 -38.26 -5.42 4.93
C THR A 715 -39.39 -4.86 5.78
N LYS A 716 -40.16 -3.90 5.26
CA LYS A 716 -41.41 -3.44 5.84
C LYS A 716 -42.55 -3.53 4.82
N VAL A 717 -43.00 -4.76 4.54
CA VAL A 717 -44.37 -5.09 4.16
C VAL A 717 -44.68 -6.49 4.74
#